data_8a8f95f854ea0e4a3fb89478dd244c7e
#
_entry.id   8a8f95f854ea0e4a3fb89478dd244c7e
#
_cell.length_a   1.000
_cell.length_b   1.000
_cell.length_c   1.000
_cell.angle_alpha   90.00
_cell.angle_beta   90.00
_cell.angle_gamma   90.00
#
_symmetry.space_group_name_H-M   'P 1'
#
loop_
_entity.id
_entity.type
_entity.pdbx_description
1 polymer ?
#
loop_
_entity_poly.entity_id
_entity_poly.type
_entity_poly.pdbx_seq_one_letter_code
_entity_poly.pdbx_strand_id
1 'polypeptide(L)'
;MGMASAFLLSSALTACAPASLDDSSATPAESAPAKAVQRADLAENETLVSTQEDYADAAASLNPGDTIVLANGRWENFEILFSGQGTEDNPIRLRAETPGEVLLTGQSNLRLSGDWLEVSGLVFTEGYTPTREVISFRRTKTDLANNSRVHNVVIDDYNPPERTAVDFWVMMYGKNNRFDHNSLINKRNKGVTMAVRLDSEASQKNKHRIDHNYFGPRPILGSNGGETLRIGTSKYSRTNSQTLVENNYFDRCDGEVEIISSKSGKNVFRNNTFSKSRGTLTLRHGNDNLIERNVFLGGGVDHTGGFRVINARQTVRDNYMEGLTGSRFGGALVVMNGVPNGPINRYDPVIDSVMTNNSLIDSDNIQLGAGSDSERSAPPTNTSMEKNLVVHAKGRNSMTVYDDMSGIAFKDNISNVALAPLADKFDVQDVKLKRASNGLLYPVGNVEAGAPKDLVVTQADQTGASYYPKAGALTEFGSGQTHSVKPGEGNLAKIAVEAKDGDTIRLLPGTHIADRVVSLDKTIKIDGGGAATLLYERSALFEIQDGGNLRIEGLKISGSETPDNVGNVVIRTSPYSMLDNYRLEIVDTEFEDLDVNHSYDVISAAKGTFADSILLERVKISDVTGHVLRLDRETDDYGIYASEYLTITDSEFSNIGGTIADVYRGGTDESTFGPHVTVTNSSFNNVGGNKRNKSGGSFRLHGAQVTLLEGNRFTKARPIIVDHTVGEPKTRIISNDFGGSAAPRVRELNSDEENTAILENNRGEK
;
A
#
# COMPACT_ATOMS: atom_id res chain seq x y z
N MET A 1 -9.55 53.28 -13.82
CA MET A 1 -9.73 53.29 -15.27
C MET A 1 -9.68 51.86 -15.67
N GLY A 2 -10.78 51.19 -15.87
CA GLY A 2 -11.83 51.16 -16.88
C GLY A 2 -11.49 49.95 -17.76
N MET A 3 -12.27 48.99 -18.08
CA MET A 3 -13.70 48.87 -18.32
C MET A 3 -14.14 47.40 -18.21
N ALA A 4 -15.34 47.19 -17.74
CA ALA A 4 -16.14 45.98 -17.79
C ALA A 4 -16.73 45.76 -19.19
N SER A 5 -17.02 44.51 -19.53
CA SER A 5 -18.02 44.17 -20.56
C SER A 5 -18.83 42.95 -20.11
N ALA A 6 -20.08 43.24 -19.82
CA ALA A 6 -21.13 42.27 -19.53
C ALA A 6 -21.77 41.84 -20.86
N PHE A 7 -22.16 40.58 -20.96
CA PHE A 7 -23.15 40.11 -21.93
C PHE A 7 -24.35 39.49 -21.20
N LEU A 8 -25.46 40.15 -21.33
CA LEU A 8 -26.79 39.68 -21.02
C LEU A 8 -27.32 38.83 -22.16
N LEU A 9 -27.94 37.71 -21.83
CA LEU A 9 -28.94 37.10 -22.71
C LEU A 9 -30.16 36.64 -21.90
N SER A 10 -31.28 37.02 -22.43
CA SER A 10 -32.62 37.12 -21.90
C SER A 10 -33.34 35.77 -21.70
N SER A 11 -34.19 35.82 -20.71
CA SER A 11 -35.27 34.90 -20.34
C SER A 11 -36.38 34.76 -21.38
N ALA A 12 -36.95 33.55 -21.50
CA ALA A 12 -38.33 33.35 -21.96
C ALA A 12 -39.06 32.44 -20.97
N LEU A 13 -39.96 33.01 -20.19
CA LEU A 13 -40.99 32.31 -19.43
C LEU A 13 -42.11 31.90 -20.38
N THR A 14 -42.56 30.65 -20.29
CA THR A 14 -43.89 30.27 -20.71
C THR A 14 -44.57 29.53 -19.57
N ALA A 15 -45.64 30.12 -19.06
CA ALA A 15 -46.54 29.57 -18.07
C ALA A 15 -47.57 28.69 -18.73
N CYS A 16 -47.91 27.57 -18.09
CA CYS A 16 -49.20 26.89 -18.27
C CYS A 16 -49.70 26.34 -16.94
N ALA A 17 -50.97 26.52 -16.72
CA ALA A 17 -51.74 26.31 -15.51
C ALA A 17 -52.16 24.82 -15.27
N PRO A 18 -52.76 24.49 -14.11
CA PRO A 18 -52.85 23.14 -13.56
C PRO A 18 -54.05 22.32 -14.10
N ALA A 19 -53.84 21.02 -14.22
CA ALA A 19 -54.92 20.06 -14.46
C ALA A 19 -55.02 19.05 -13.33
N SER A 20 -56.21 18.72 -13.02
CA SER A 20 -56.84 17.96 -11.94
C SER A 20 -56.28 16.56 -11.71
N LEU A 21 -56.36 16.16 -10.41
CA LEU A 21 -56.26 14.81 -9.87
C LEU A 21 -57.28 13.87 -10.52
N ASP A 22 -56.80 12.72 -10.99
CA ASP A 22 -57.65 11.53 -11.15
C ASP A 22 -56.89 10.30 -10.58
N ASP A 23 -57.62 9.64 -9.73
CA ASP A 23 -57.28 8.45 -8.97
C ASP A 23 -57.31 7.23 -9.91
N SER A 24 -56.17 6.55 -10.14
CA SER A 24 -56.21 5.23 -10.74
C SER A 24 -55.07 4.36 -10.20
N SER A 25 -55.47 3.35 -9.48
CA SER A 25 -54.74 2.19 -9.00
C SER A 25 -53.71 1.67 -10.03
N ALA A 26 -52.42 1.80 -9.74
CA ALA A 26 -51.36 1.17 -10.52
C ALA A 26 -51.13 -0.27 -10.04
N THR A 27 -51.42 -1.21 -10.89
CA THR A 27 -50.96 -2.60 -10.86
C THR A 27 -49.42 -2.64 -10.93
N PRO A 28 -48.77 -3.59 -10.27
CA PRO A 28 -47.31 -3.70 -10.34
C PRO A 28 -46.87 -4.00 -11.77
N ALA A 29 -45.91 -3.22 -12.28
CA ALA A 29 -45.32 -3.43 -13.58
C ALA A 29 -44.59 -4.79 -13.59
N GLU A 30 -45.04 -5.64 -14.49
CA GLU A 30 -44.43 -6.91 -14.87
C GLU A 30 -43.00 -6.60 -15.36
N SER A 31 -41.98 -7.19 -14.74
CA SER A 31 -40.60 -7.05 -15.14
C SER A 31 -40.42 -7.53 -16.58
N ALA A 32 -39.87 -6.68 -17.45
CA ALA A 32 -39.54 -7.04 -18.81
C ALA A 32 -38.68 -8.31 -18.83
N PRO A 33 -38.91 -9.25 -19.72
CA PRO A 33 -38.12 -10.46 -19.79
C PRO A 33 -36.67 -10.07 -20.11
N ALA A 34 -35.74 -10.64 -19.34
CA ALA A 34 -34.30 -10.53 -19.62
C ALA A 34 -34.08 -10.89 -21.09
N LYS A 35 -33.35 -10.01 -21.81
CA LYS A 35 -32.91 -10.30 -23.17
C LYS A 35 -32.19 -11.65 -23.14
N ALA A 36 -32.73 -12.63 -23.85
CA ALA A 36 -32.05 -13.89 -24.08
C ALA A 36 -30.67 -13.57 -24.72
N VAL A 37 -29.62 -13.82 -23.95
CA VAL A 37 -28.26 -13.76 -24.47
C VAL A 37 -28.19 -14.82 -25.57
N GLN A 38 -27.92 -14.40 -26.83
CA GLN A 38 -27.67 -15.35 -27.90
C GLN A 38 -26.44 -16.18 -27.47
N ARG A 39 -26.63 -17.48 -27.31
CA ARG A 39 -25.52 -18.42 -27.07
C ARG A 39 -24.52 -18.25 -28.21
N ALA A 40 -23.25 -18.04 -27.88
CA ALA A 40 -22.19 -18.03 -28.86
C ALA A 40 -22.21 -19.35 -29.66
N ASP A 41 -22.09 -19.27 -30.98
CA ASP A 41 -21.92 -20.46 -31.82
C ASP A 41 -20.57 -21.10 -31.41
N LEU A 42 -20.63 -22.29 -30.82
CA LEU A 42 -19.44 -23.05 -30.43
C LEU A 42 -18.78 -23.69 -31.63
N ALA A 43 -17.47 -23.72 -31.66
CA ALA A 43 -16.72 -24.48 -32.68
C ALA A 43 -16.85 -25.99 -32.42
N GLU A 44 -16.57 -26.81 -33.42
CA GLU A 44 -16.71 -28.27 -33.37
C GLU A 44 -15.87 -28.93 -32.25
N ASN A 45 -14.75 -28.29 -31.86
CA ASN A 45 -13.84 -28.74 -30.77
C ASN A 45 -14.08 -28.04 -29.45
N GLU A 46 -15.20 -27.33 -29.26
CA GLU A 46 -15.57 -26.64 -28.04
C GLU A 46 -16.72 -27.35 -27.32
N THR A 47 -16.52 -27.61 -26.01
CA THR A 47 -17.53 -28.21 -25.13
C THR A 47 -17.98 -27.19 -24.09
N LEU A 48 -19.23 -26.72 -24.16
CA LEU A 48 -19.85 -25.88 -23.14
C LEU A 48 -20.25 -26.74 -21.93
N VAL A 49 -19.78 -26.35 -20.77
CA VAL A 49 -20.11 -27.00 -19.48
C VAL A 49 -20.80 -25.99 -18.58
N SER A 50 -21.82 -26.45 -17.85
CA SER A 50 -22.64 -25.58 -16.99
C SER A 50 -22.59 -25.98 -15.52
N THR A 51 -21.99 -27.11 -15.19
CA THR A 51 -21.80 -27.62 -13.83
C THR A 51 -20.38 -28.12 -13.62
N GLN A 52 -19.98 -28.27 -12.36
CA GLN A 52 -18.67 -28.82 -11.99
C GLN A 52 -18.56 -30.30 -12.41
N GLU A 53 -19.69 -31.05 -12.46
CA GLU A 53 -19.74 -32.43 -12.92
C GLU A 53 -19.51 -32.49 -14.44
N ASP A 54 -20.21 -31.66 -15.24
CA ASP A 54 -19.98 -31.56 -16.69
C ASP A 54 -18.52 -31.21 -17.01
N TYR A 55 -17.93 -30.31 -16.19
CA TYR A 55 -16.51 -29.95 -16.32
C TYR A 55 -15.61 -31.15 -16.06
N ALA A 56 -15.86 -31.92 -15.00
CA ALA A 56 -15.05 -33.07 -14.66
C ALA A 56 -15.08 -34.14 -15.76
N ASP A 57 -16.25 -34.38 -16.35
CA ASP A 57 -16.43 -35.31 -17.45
C ASP A 57 -15.69 -34.82 -18.73
N ALA A 58 -15.82 -33.54 -19.08
CA ALA A 58 -15.13 -32.96 -20.23
C ALA A 58 -13.59 -32.95 -20.03
N ALA A 59 -13.12 -32.67 -18.82
CA ALA A 59 -11.69 -32.62 -18.50
C ALA A 59 -11.01 -34.01 -18.43
N ALA A 60 -11.77 -35.10 -18.37
CA ALA A 60 -11.23 -36.47 -18.23
C ALA A 60 -10.51 -36.97 -19.48
N SER A 61 -10.78 -36.42 -20.69
CA SER A 61 -10.29 -36.94 -21.95
C SER A 61 -9.99 -35.88 -22.99
N LEU A 62 -9.18 -34.88 -22.65
CA LEU A 62 -8.79 -33.78 -23.53
C LEU A 62 -7.71 -34.19 -24.53
N ASN A 63 -7.90 -33.82 -25.79
CA ASN A 63 -6.94 -33.97 -26.87
C ASN A 63 -6.35 -32.63 -27.28
N PRO A 64 -5.19 -32.57 -27.94
CA PRO A 64 -4.67 -31.32 -28.50
C PRO A 64 -5.70 -30.58 -29.36
N GLY A 65 -5.94 -29.31 -29.02
CA GLY A 65 -6.89 -28.43 -29.70
C GLY A 65 -8.28 -28.36 -29.07
N ASP A 66 -8.63 -29.28 -28.14
CA ASP A 66 -9.91 -29.23 -27.46
C ASP A 66 -10.05 -27.99 -26.57
N THR A 67 -11.29 -27.49 -26.45
CA THR A 67 -11.63 -26.33 -25.61
C THR A 67 -12.80 -26.66 -24.69
N ILE A 68 -12.62 -26.48 -23.40
CA ILE A 68 -13.72 -26.41 -22.42
C ILE A 68 -14.16 -24.95 -22.29
N VAL A 69 -15.46 -24.73 -22.44
CA VAL A 69 -16.08 -23.42 -22.26
C VAL A 69 -16.94 -23.44 -21.00
N LEU A 70 -16.59 -22.64 -20.00
CA LEU A 70 -17.41 -22.48 -18.78
C LEU A 70 -18.58 -21.55 -19.12
N ALA A 71 -19.80 -21.97 -18.86
CA ALA A 71 -21.00 -21.17 -19.03
C ALA A 71 -20.97 -19.93 -18.10
N ASN A 72 -21.54 -18.82 -18.59
CA ASN A 72 -21.68 -17.59 -17.82
C ASN A 72 -22.42 -17.83 -16.50
N GLY A 73 -22.02 -17.15 -15.43
CA GLY A 73 -22.61 -17.21 -14.10
C GLY A 73 -21.62 -17.44 -12.97
N ARG A 74 -22.14 -17.80 -11.82
CA ARG A 74 -21.37 -18.01 -10.58
C ARG A 74 -20.99 -19.48 -10.44
N TRP A 75 -19.71 -19.73 -10.26
CA TRP A 75 -19.13 -21.03 -9.97
C TRP A 75 -18.56 -20.98 -8.56
N GLU A 76 -19.35 -21.43 -7.60
CA GLU A 76 -19.01 -21.33 -6.17
C GLU A 76 -18.25 -22.57 -5.70
N ASN A 77 -17.19 -22.36 -4.90
CA ASN A 77 -16.37 -23.42 -4.32
C ASN A 77 -15.84 -24.41 -5.36
N PHE A 78 -15.33 -23.90 -6.47
CA PHE A 78 -14.86 -24.68 -7.60
C PHE A 78 -13.34 -24.80 -7.63
N GLU A 79 -12.80 -25.95 -7.26
CA GLU A 79 -11.40 -26.29 -7.44
C GLU A 79 -11.16 -26.84 -8.87
N ILE A 80 -10.70 -25.96 -9.77
CA ILE A 80 -10.45 -26.33 -11.17
C ILE A 80 -9.11 -27.06 -11.27
N LEU A 81 -9.15 -28.34 -11.65
CA LEU A 81 -7.97 -29.14 -12.02
C LEU A 81 -7.92 -29.23 -13.55
N PHE A 82 -7.10 -28.41 -14.19
CA PHE A 82 -6.96 -28.36 -15.63
C PHE A 82 -5.65 -29.00 -16.08
N SER A 83 -5.73 -30.17 -16.70
CA SER A 83 -4.57 -30.96 -17.07
C SER A 83 -4.70 -31.51 -18.49
N GLY A 84 -3.59 -31.58 -19.23
CA GLY A 84 -3.58 -32.11 -20.58
C GLY A 84 -2.22 -32.01 -21.26
N GLN A 85 -2.13 -32.60 -22.43
CA GLN A 85 -0.94 -32.59 -23.30
C GLN A 85 -1.32 -31.97 -24.65
N GLY A 86 -1.31 -30.64 -24.72
CA GLY A 86 -1.47 -29.91 -25.98
C GLY A 86 -0.20 -29.89 -26.78
N THR A 87 -0.22 -29.14 -27.88
CA THR A 87 0.97 -28.82 -28.69
C THR A 87 1.00 -27.33 -28.98
N GLU A 88 2.12 -26.82 -29.46
CA GLU A 88 2.27 -25.39 -29.82
C GLU A 88 1.20 -24.93 -30.81
N ASP A 89 0.92 -25.75 -31.82
CA ASP A 89 -0.08 -25.44 -32.86
C ASP A 89 -1.53 -25.73 -32.41
N ASN A 90 -1.70 -26.64 -31.44
CA ASN A 90 -3.01 -27.07 -30.93
C ASN A 90 -3.02 -27.11 -29.40
N PRO A 91 -3.00 -25.95 -28.72
CA PRO A 91 -3.09 -25.94 -27.25
C PRO A 91 -4.49 -26.39 -26.79
N ILE A 92 -4.54 -27.00 -25.62
CA ILE A 92 -5.80 -27.31 -24.94
C ILE A 92 -6.26 -26.08 -24.18
N ARG A 93 -7.54 -25.71 -24.32
CA ARG A 93 -8.06 -24.44 -23.80
C ARG A 93 -9.14 -24.63 -22.74
N LEU A 94 -9.12 -23.73 -21.75
CA LEU A 94 -10.20 -23.48 -20.81
C LEU A 94 -10.55 -21.99 -20.89
N ARG A 95 -11.79 -21.67 -21.27
CA ARG A 95 -12.21 -20.28 -21.39
C ARG A 95 -13.59 -20.02 -20.82
N ALA A 96 -13.84 -18.77 -20.45
CA ALA A 96 -15.20 -18.30 -20.21
C ALA A 96 -16.02 -18.33 -21.50
N GLU A 97 -17.33 -18.58 -21.41
CA GLU A 97 -18.27 -18.38 -22.52
C GLU A 97 -18.23 -16.91 -22.98
N THR A 98 -18.36 -15.99 -22.03
CA THR A 98 -18.12 -14.55 -22.25
C THR A 98 -17.05 -14.07 -21.26
N PRO A 99 -15.95 -13.47 -21.72
CA PRO A 99 -14.92 -12.95 -20.82
C PRO A 99 -15.50 -11.99 -19.78
N GLY A 100 -15.23 -12.26 -18.50
CA GLY A 100 -15.72 -11.46 -17.38
C GLY A 100 -17.05 -11.92 -16.76
N GLU A 101 -17.78 -12.79 -17.42
CA GLU A 101 -19.09 -13.26 -16.95
C GLU A 101 -19.04 -14.62 -16.21
N VAL A 102 -17.87 -15.26 -16.14
CA VAL A 102 -17.64 -16.47 -15.35
C VAL A 102 -16.99 -16.07 -14.04
N LEU A 103 -17.76 -16.07 -12.96
CA LEU A 103 -17.34 -15.63 -11.63
C LEU A 103 -17.03 -16.83 -10.75
N LEU A 104 -15.76 -16.99 -10.39
CA LEU A 104 -15.26 -17.99 -9.46
C LEU A 104 -15.30 -17.41 -8.04
N THR A 105 -16.24 -17.89 -7.24
CA THR A 105 -16.56 -17.33 -5.93
C THR A 105 -16.38 -18.34 -4.80
N GLY A 106 -16.51 -17.89 -3.55
CA GLY A 106 -16.33 -18.77 -2.40
C GLY A 106 -14.89 -19.31 -2.33
N GLN A 107 -14.73 -20.60 -2.09
CA GLN A 107 -13.42 -21.26 -2.04
C GLN A 107 -13.07 -21.91 -3.38
N SER A 108 -12.65 -21.09 -4.36
CA SER A 108 -12.27 -21.53 -5.70
C SER A 108 -10.77 -21.37 -5.98
N ASN A 109 -10.22 -22.21 -6.85
CA ASN A 109 -8.85 -22.07 -7.34
C ASN A 109 -8.68 -22.69 -8.75
N LEU A 110 -7.51 -22.46 -9.37
CA LEU A 110 -7.12 -23.07 -10.63
C LEU A 110 -5.73 -23.68 -10.51
N ARG A 111 -5.62 -24.98 -10.82
CA ARG A 111 -4.35 -25.69 -10.87
C ARG A 111 -4.14 -26.31 -12.25
N LEU A 112 -3.02 -25.94 -12.89
CA LEU A 112 -2.65 -26.42 -14.22
C LEU A 112 -1.55 -27.48 -14.15
N SER A 113 -1.61 -28.51 -15.00
CA SER A 113 -0.49 -29.44 -15.20
C SER A 113 -0.48 -30.02 -16.60
N GLY A 114 0.70 -30.23 -17.13
CA GLY A 114 0.91 -30.72 -18.52
C GLY A 114 1.59 -29.69 -19.41
N ASP A 115 1.32 -29.73 -20.69
CA ASP A 115 1.99 -28.89 -21.68
C ASP A 115 0.97 -28.18 -22.59
N TRP A 116 1.30 -26.96 -23.00
CA TRP A 116 0.53 -26.16 -23.95
C TRP A 116 -0.95 -26.02 -23.56
N LEU A 117 -1.18 -25.60 -22.31
CA LEU A 117 -2.49 -25.23 -21.80
C LEU A 117 -2.72 -23.74 -21.92
N GLU A 118 -3.95 -23.33 -22.25
CA GLU A 118 -4.33 -21.93 -22.32
C GLU A 118 -5.61 -21.68 -21.52
N VAL A 119 -5.60 -20.68 -20.60
CA VAL A 119 -6.75 -20.32 -19.78
C VAL A 119 -7.05 -18.84 -19.92
N SER A 120 -8.35 -18.48 -20.09
CA SER A 120 -8.73 -17.08 -20.28
C SER A 120 -10.17 -16.73 -19.85
N GLY A 121 -10.38 -15.44 -19.55
CA GLY A 121 -11.70 -14.84 -19.38
C GLY A 121 -12.37 -15.01 -18.02
N LEU A 122 -11.71 -15.64 -17.06
CA LEU A 122 -12.24 -15.97 -15.72
C LEU A 122 -12.06 -14.81 -14.74
N VAL A 123 -12.97 -14.69 -13.75
CA VAL A 123 -12.89 -13.71 -12.67
C VAL A 123 -12.98 -14.41 -11.32
N PHE A 124 -11.94 -14.31 -10.49
CA PHE A 124 -11.96 -14.71 -9.08
C PHE A 124 -12.36 -13.50 -8.24
N THR A 125 -13.46 -13.62 -7.51
CA THR A 125 -14.01 -12.55 -6.66
C THR A 125 -14.87 -13.12 -5.53
N GLU A 126 -15.20 -12.32 -4.55
CA GLU A 126 -16.11 -12.71 -3.45
C GLU A 126 -15.74 -14.03 -2.78
N GLY A 127 -14.47 -14.17 -2.39
CA GLY A 127 -14.00 -15.41 -1.77
C GLY A 127 -12.49 -15.43 -1.52
N TYR A 128 -11.95 -16.64 -1.41
CA TYR A 128 -10.52 -16.89 -1.21
C TYR A 128 -10.17 -18.33 -1.60
N THR A 129 -8.88 -18.61 -1.83
CA THR A 129 -8.46 -19.98 -2.20
C THR A 129 -8.60 -20.97 -1.02
N PRO A 130 -9.11 -22.20 -1.23
CA PRO A 130 -9.13 -23.26 -0.21
C PRO A 130 -7.73 -23.80 0.07
N THR A 131 -6.75 -23.43 -0.78
CA THR A 131 -5.33 -23.80 -0.65
C THR A 131 -4.50 -22.56 -0.32
N ARG A 132 -3.22 -22.57 -0.64
CA ARG A 132 -2.37 -21.38 -0.51
C ARG A 132 -2.13 -20.64 -1.84
N GLU A 133 -2.72 -21.09 -2.93
CA GLU A 133 -2.48 -20.57 -4.28
C GLU A 133 -3.83 -20.44 -5.01
N VAL A 134 -4.17 -19.27 -5.56
CA VAL A 134 -5.40 -19.10 -6.35
C VAL A 134 -5.21 -19.68 -7.74
N ILE A 135 -4.12 -19.29 -8.44
CA ILE A 135 -3.71 -19.85 -9.73
C ILE A 135 -2.33 -20.48 -9.55
N SER A 136 -2.25 -21.79 -9.78
CA SER A 136 -1.02 -22.56 -9.64
C SER A 136 -0.65 -23.28 -10.93
N PHE A 137 0.57 -23.06 -11.43
CA PHE A 137 1.10 -23.76 -12.61
C PHE A 137 1.64 -25.13 -12.25
N ARG A 138 0.97 -25.79 -11.31
CA ARG A 138 1.17 -27.20 -10.94
C ARG A 138 -0.08 -27.80 -10.33
N ARG A 139 -0.29 -29.08 -10.50
CA ARG A 139 -1.26 -29.86 -9.74
C ARG A 139 -0.65 -30.44 -8.46
N THR A 140 0.57 -30.96 -8.56
CA THR A 140 1.36 -31.48 -7.44
C THR A 140 2.80 -30.99 -7.52
N LYS A 141 3.67 -31.39 -6.59
CA LYS A 141 5.10 -31.03 -6.61
C LYS A 141 5.85 -31.50 -7.84
N THR A 142 5.39 -32.56 -8.48
CA THR A 142 6.03 -33.19 -9.65
C THR A 142 5.20 -33.09 -10.92
N ASP A 143 3.97 -32.63 -10.84
CA ASP A 143 3.05 -32.52 -11.96
C ASP A 143 2.83 -31.02 -12.26
N LEU A 144 3.68 -30.50 -13.14
CA LEU A 144 3.85 -29.08 -13.42
C LEU A 144 3.25 -28.72 -14.78
N ALA A 145 2.87 -27.47 -14.95
CA ALA A 145 2.54 -26.91 -16.25
C ALA A 145 3.78 -26.34 -16.94
N ASN A 146 3.95 -26.63 -18.24
CA ASN A 146 4.99 -26.03 -19.07
C ASN A 146 4.38 -25.47 -20.35
N ASN A 147 5.09 -24.53 -20.99
CA ASN A 147 4.68 -23.90 -22.26
C ASN A 147 3.22 -23.43 -22.24
N SER A 148 2.68 -23.15 -21.07
CA SER A 148 1.26 -22.85 -20.84
C SER A 148 1.03 -21.36 -20.61
N ARG A 149 -0.18 -20.88 -20.89
CA ARG A 149 -0.55 -19.47 -20.82
C ARG A 149 -1.82 -19.25 -20.01
N VAL A 150 -1.79 -18.25 -19.15
CA VAL A 150 -2.99 -17.70 -18.48
C VAL A 150 -3.08 -16.23 -18.85
N HIS A 151 -4.21 -15.83 -19.46
CA HIS A 151 -4.37 -14.47 -19.92
C HIS A 151 -5.83 -13.97 -19.83
N ASN A 152 -5.98 -12.65 -19.75
CA ASN A 152 -7.31 -12.03 -19.59
C ASN A 152 -8.10 -12.66 -18.43
N VAL A 153 -7.44 -12.93 -17.31
CA VAL A 153 -8.03 -13.40 -16.06
C VAL A 153 -7.97 -12.27 -15.03
N VAL A 154 -8.96 -12.20 -14.18
CA VAL A 154 -9.05 -11.22 -13.10
C VAL A 154 -9.02 -11.93 -11.75
N ILE A 155 -8.26 -11.38 -10.81
CA ILE A 155 -8.37 -11.69 -9.39
C ILE A 155 -8.59 -10.34 -8.70
N ASP A 156 -9.78 -10.13 -8.14
CA ASP A 156 -10.14 -8.89 -7.48
C ASP A 156 -10.74 -9.16 -6.12
N ASP A 157 -10.11 -8.59 -5.09
CA ASP A 157 -10.55 -8.68 -3.69
C ASP A 157 -10.80 -10.13 -3.23
N TYR A 158 -9.95 -11.04 -3.65
CA TYR A 158 -10.08 -12.47 -3.38
C TYR A 158 -9.13 -12.87 -2.23
N ASN A 159 -9.49 -12.49 -1.01
CA ASN A 159 -8.64 -12.55 0.17
C ASN A 159 -9.25 -13.42 1.27
N PRO A 160 -8.44 -14.24 2.00
CA PRO A 160 -8.89 -14.89 3.22
C PRO A 160 -9.25 -13.84 4.29
N PRO A 161 -10.18 -14.13 5.20
CA PRO A 161 -10.70 -13.13 6.16
C PRO A 161 -9.66 -12.60 7.16
N GLU A 162 -8.56 -13.34 7.35
CA GLU A 162 -7.50 -12.94 8.27
C GLU A 162 -6.36 -12.21 7.54
N ARG A 163 -6.10 -10.95 7.90
CA ARG A 163 -5.03 -10.11 7.32
C ARG A 163 -3.66 -10.79 7.33
N THR A 164 -3.36 -11.55 8.36
CA THR A 164 -2.08 -12.25 8.53
C THR A 164 -2.05 -13.65 7.91
N ALA A 165 -3.16 -14.16 7.38
CA ALA A 165 -3.19 -15.41 6.64
C ALA A 165 -2.35 -15.28 5.35
N VAL A 166 -1.55 -16.31 5.06
CA VAL A 166 -0.60 -16.27 3.94
C VAL A 166 -1.13 -17.07 2.77
N ASP A 167 -1.40 -16.42 1.68
CA ASP A 167 -1.66 -17.03 0.37
C ASP A 167 -0.92 -16.29 -0.76
N PHE A 168 -0.97 -16.88 -1.95
CA PHE A 168 -0.39 -16.33 -3.17
C PHE A 168 -1.50 -16.34 -4.23
N TRP A 169 -1.67 -15.23 -4.94
CA TRP A 169 -2.68 -15.24 -6.01
C TRP A 169 -2.20 -16.00 -7.23
N VAL A 170 -0.93 -15.81 -7.63
CA VAL A 170 -0.36 -16.55 -8.76
C VAL A 170 0.97 -17.16 -8.38
N MET A 171 1.12 -18.45 -8.63
CA MET A 171 2.37 -19.17 -8.40
C MET A 171 2.80 -19.88 -9.69
N MET A 172 3.87 -19.36 -10.31
CA MET A 172 4.45 -19.95 -11.51
C MET A 172 5.46 -21.03 -11.16
N TYR A 173 5.21 -22.24 -11.62
CA TYR A 173 6.10 -23.39 -11.60
C TYR A 173 6.39 -23.83 -13.05
N GLY A 174 7.16 -24.89 -13.24
CA GLY A 174 7.49 -25.43 -14.55
C GLY A 174 8.40 -24.52 -15.37
N LYS A 175 8.23 -24.52 -16.69
CA LYS A 175 9.07 -23.77 -17.64
C LYS A 175 8.27 -23.15 -18.77
N ASN A 176 8.79 -22.05 -19.33
CA ASN A 176 8.29 -21.37 -20.51
C ASN A 176 6.80 -20.95 -20.42
N ASN A 177 6.26 -20.79 -19.21
CA ASN A 177 4.89 -20.34 -19.04
C ASN A 177 4.78 -18.84 -19.21
N ARG A 178 3.63 -18.38 -19.70
CA ARG A 178 3.30 -16.98 -19.86
C ARG A 178 2.08 -16.59 -19.03
N PHE A 179 2.16 -15.43 -18.39
CA PHE A 179 1.07 -14.80 -17.67
C PHE A 179 0.91 -13.37 -18.17
N ASP A 180 -0.16 -13.09 -18.93
CA ASP A 180 -0.29 -11.82 -19.64
C ASP A 180 -1.73 -11.29 -19.71
N HIS A 181 -1.86 -9.97 -19.80
CA HIS A 181 -3.14 -9.26 -19.86
C HIS A 181 -4.10 -9.61 -18.71
N ASN A 182 -3.58 -9.95 -17.53
CA ASN A 182 -4.37 -10.25 -16.35
C ASN A 182 -4.44 -9.03 -15.42
N SER A 183 -5.56 -8.90 -14.70
CA SER A 183 -5.74 -7.86 -13.68
C SER A 183 -5.71 -8.49 -12.28
N LEU A 184 -4.79 -8.04 -11.44
CA LEU A 184 -4.63 -8.46 -10.04
C LEU A 184 -4.85 -7.24 -9.15
N ILE A 185 -6.00 -7.15 -8.47
CA ILE A 185 -6.49 -5.91 -7.83
C ILE A 185 -6.89 -6.18 -6.38
N ASN A 186 -6.49 -5.31 -5.44
CA ASN A 186 -6.94 -5.35 -4.04
C ASN A 186 -6.52 -6.60 -3.25
N LYS A 187 -5.27 -7.05 -3.42
CA LYS A 187 -4.74 -8.03 -2.48
C LYS A 187 -4.39 -7.36 -1.16
N ARG A 188 -5.07 -7.75 -0.07
CA ARG A 188 -4.99 -7.06 1.22
C ARG A 188 -4.34 -7.89 2.32
N ASN A 189 -4.37 -9.22 2.21
CA ASN A 189 -3.76 -10.11 3.18
C ASN A 189 -2.27 -10.35 2.91
N LYS A 190 -1.61 -10.95 3.88
CA LYS A 190 -0.20 -11.36 3.80
C LYS A 190 0.05 -12.42 2.73
N GLY A 191 1.22 -12.35 2.11
CA GLY A 191 1.66 -13.22 1.02
C GLY A 191 1.84 -12.45 -0.29
N VAL A 192 2.79 -12.88 -1.09
CA VAL A 192 3.13 -12.22 -2.37
C VAL A 192 1.97 -12.32 -3.35
N THR A 193 1.67 -11.25 -4.08
CA THR A 193 0.59 -11.31 -5.08
C THR A 193 0.92 -12.33 -6.16
N MET A 194 2.11 -12.24 -6.76
CA MET A 194 2.57 -13.20 -7.78
C MET A 194 4.00 -13.65 -7.52
N ALA A 195 4.28 -14.94 -7.63
CA ALA A 195 5.63 -15.45 -7.46
C ALA A 195 6.03 -16.47 -8.54
N VAL A 196 7.29 -16.37 -8.95
CA VAL A 196 7.98 -17.40 -9.74
C VAL A 196 8.79 -18.27 -8.78
N ARG A 197 8.52 -19.55 -8.76
CA ARG A 197 9.08 -20.47 -7.78
C ARG A 197 10.36 -21.14 -8.29
N LEU A 198 11.46 -20.93 -7.57
CA LEU A 198 12.70 -21.68 -7.71
C LEU A 198 12.90 -22.48 -6.40
N ASP A 199 12.52 -23.74 -6.37
CA ASP A 199 12.56 -24.58 -5.17
C ASP A 199 13.30 -25.93 -5.37
N SER A 200 13.76 -26.19 -6.61
CA SER A 200 14.51 -27.38 -7.01
C SER A 200 15.50 -27.02 -8.12
N GLU A 201 16.41 -27.93 -8.43
CA GLU A 201 17.32 -27.77 -9.59
C GLU A 201 16.54 -27.74 -10.91
N ALA A 202 15.49 -28.54 -11.01
CA ALA A 202 14.62 -28.59 -12.18
C ALA A 202 13.85 -27.27 -12.42
N SER A 203 13.59 -26.48 -11.37
CA SER A 203 12.90 -25.22 -11.47
C SER A 203 13.77 -24.03 -11.93
N GLN A 204 15.08 -24.22 -12.06
CA GLN A 204 16.01 -23.19 -12.56
C GLN A 204 15.88 -23.01 -14.08
N LYS A 205 16.28 -21.85 -14.58
CA LYS A 205 16.21 -21.50 -16.02
C LYS A 205 14.81 -21.75 -16.57
N ASN A 206 13.81 -21.29 -15.81
CA ASN A 206 12.40 -21.53 -16.13
C ASN A 206 11.87 -20.65 -17.28
N LYS A 207 12.51 -19.53 -17.58
CA LYS A 207 12.22 -18.67 -18.77
C LYS A 207 10.74 -18.28 -18.86
N HIS A 208 10.12 -17.95 -17.76
CA HIS A 208 8.74 -17.46 -17.78
C HIS A 208 8.65 -16.06 -18.38
N ARG A 209 7.46 -15.71 -18.89
CA ARG A 209 7.14 -14.38 -19.36
C ARG A 209 5.93 -13.84 -18.60
N ILE A 210 6.07 -12.61 -18.06
CA ILE A 210 5.04 -11.90 -17.31
C ILE A 210 4.89 -10.54 -17.98
N ASP A 211 3.82 -10.37 -18.77
CA ASP A 211 3.72 -9.18 -19.61
C ASP A 211 2.29 -8.63 -19.74
N HIS A 212 2.18 -7.32 -19.96
CA HIS A 212 0.91 -6.60 -20.14
C HIS A 212 -0.10 -6.82 -19.01
N ASN A 213 0.34 -7.16 -17.80
CA ASN A 213 -0.55 -7.29 -16.66
C ASN A 213 -0.78 -5.93 -15.99
N TYR A 214 -1.95 -5.76 -15.42
CA TYR A 214 -2.28 -4.69 -14.49
C TYR A 214 -2.20 -5.23 -13.07
N PHE A 215 -1.17 -4.81 -12.35
CA PHE A 215 -1.07 -4.99 -10.90
C PHE A 215 -1.70 -3.77 -10.25
N GLY A 216 -2.94 -3.91 -9.79
CA GLY A 216 -3.72 -2.83 -9.21
C GLY A 216 -3.37 -2.56 -7.75
N PRO A 217 -4.11 -1.71 -7.06
CA PRO A 217 -3.77 -1.30 -5.72
C PRO A 217 -3.59 -2.48 -4.77
N ARG A 218 -2.52 -2.38 -4.00
CA ARG A 218 -2.26 -3.20 -2.85
C ARG A 218 -1.94 -2.28 -1.68
N PRO A 219 -2.80 -2.17 -0.66
CA PRO A 219 -2.58 -1.26 0.46
C PRO A 219 -1.37 -1.70 1.29
N ILE A 220 -0.86 -0.79 2.11
CA ILE A 220 0.23 -1.06 3.06
C ILE A 220 -0.18 -2.23 3.95
N LEU A 221 0.64 -3.27 3.99
CA LEU A 221 0.35 -4.45 4.80
C LEU A 221 0.64 -4.22 6.30
N GLY A 222 1.60 -3.34 6.60
CA GLY A 222 2.09 -3.12 7.96
C GLY A 222 2.90 -4.31 8.51
N SER A 223 3.48 -5.12 7.63
CA SER A 223 4.41 -6.22 7.95
C SER A 223 5.15 -6.69 6.71
N ASN A 224 6.15 -7.56 6.88
CA ASN A 224 6.82 -8.26 5.78
C ASN A 224 5.88 -9.25 5.07
N GLY A 225 6.06 -9.46 3.79
CA GLY A 225 5.29 -10.39 2.94
C GLY A 225 4.22 -9.68 2.10
N GLY A 226 4.42 -8.38 1.85
CA GLY A 226 3.58 -7.53 1.01
C GLY A 226 4.06 -7.34 -0.42
N GLU A 227 5.09 -8.05 -0.90
CA GLU A 227 5.61 -7.86 -2.26
C GLU A 227 4.53 -8.13 -3.32
N THR A 228 4.55 -7.35 -4.39
CA THR A 228 3.66 -7.58 -5.53
C THR A 228 4.18 -8.72 -6.40
N LEU A 229 5.49 -8.71 -6.73
CA LEU A 229 6.10 -9.77 -7.54
C LEU A 229 7.39 -10.27 -6.89
N ARG A 230 7.52 -11.60 -6.75
CA ARG A 230 8.76 -12.24 -6.29
C ARG A 230 9.27 -13.25 -7.30
N ILE A 231 10.54 -13.16 -7.69
CA ILE A 231 11.16 -14.10 -8.63
C ILE A 231 12.27 -14.87 -7.93
N GLY A 232 11.98 -16.11 -7.57
CA GLY A 232 12.91 -17.00 -6.88
C GLY A 232 12.74 -17.03 -5.37
N THR A 233 13.68 -17.73 -4.72
CA THR A 233 13.75 -17.89 -3.27
C THR A 233 15.20 -17.77 -2.80
N SER A 234 15.41 -17.41 -1.53
CA SER A 234 16.76 -17.29 -0.96
C SER A 234 17.58 -18.58 -1.06
N LYS A 235 16.92 -19.75 -1.03
CA LYS A 235 17.62 -21.07 -1.16
C LYS A 235 18.36 -21.24 -2.49
N TYR A 236 17.81 -20.64 -3.56
CA TYR A 236 18.37 -20.72 -4.92
C TYR A 236 18.84 -19.34 -5.44
N SER A 237 19.14 -18.45 -4.54
CA SER A 237 19.44 -17.03 -4.84
C SER A 237 20.64 -16.82 -5.80
N ARG A 238 21.61 -17.73 -5.80
CA ARG A 238 22.79 -17.67 -6.70
C ARG A 238 22.55 -18.44 -8.02
N THR A 239 21.31 -18.73 -8.36
CA THR A 239 20.91 -19.42 -9.60
C THR A 239 20.09 -18.51 -10.51
N ASN A 240 19.80 -18.95 -11.73
CA ASN A 240 19.16 -18.15 -12.75
C ASN A 240 17.74 -18.61 -13.00
N SER A 241 16.79 -17.66 -13.03
CA SER A 241 15.42 -17.86 -13.53
C SER A 241 15.31 -17.61 -15.03
N GLN A 242 15.91 -16.52 -15.51
CA GLN A 242 15.76 -16.04 -16.89
C GLN A 242 14.31 -15.62 -17.21
N THR A 243 13.58 -15.15 -16.20
CA THR A 243 12.22 -14.63 -16.36
C THR A 243 12.25 -13.25 -17.01
N LEU A 244 11.34 -13.03 -17.96
CA LEU A 244 11.10 -11.73 -18.60
C LEU A 244 9.84 -11.09 -17.98
N VAL A 245 9.99 -9.88 -17.46
CA VAL A 245 8.91 -9.05 -16.91
C VAL A 245 8.86 -7.76 -17.73
N GLU A 246 7.84 -7.62 -18.57
CA GLU A 246 7.81 -6.51 -19.51
C GLU A 246 6.41 -5.93 -19.77
N ASN A 247 6.35 -4.63 -20.06
CA ASN A 247 5.11 -3.94 -20.42
C ASN A 247 3.98 -4.12 -19.40
N ASN A 248 4.30 -4.28 -18.11
CA ASN A 248 3.31 -4.32 -17.04
C ASN A 248 3.08 -2.94 -16.45
N TYR A 249 1.92 -2.72 -15.87
CA TYR A 249 1.58 -1.52 -15.13
C TYR A 249 1.38 -1.85 -13.65
N PHE A 250 2.17 -1.22 -12.78
CA PHE A 250 2.10 -1.34 -11.31
C PHE A 250 1.46 -0.06 -10.77
N ASP A 251 0.22 -0.15 -10.29
CA ASP A 251 -0.57 0.97 -9.79
C ASP A 251 -0.75 0.88 -8.28
N ARG A 252 -0.15 1.82 -7.53
CA ARG A 252 -0.28 1.88 -6.05
C ARG A 252 -0.02 0.52 -5.39
N CYS A 253 1.08 -0.11 -5.77
CA CYS A 253 1.53 -1.39 -5.20
C CYS A 253 2.31 -1.12 -3.91
N ASP A 254 1.61 -0.86 -2.80
CA ASP A 254 2.15 -0.28 -1.58
C ASP A 254 2.39 -1.31 -0.45
N GLY A 255 2.26 -2.60 -0.74
CA GLY A 255 2.24 -3.64 0.29
C GLY A 255 3.45 -3.67 1.22
N GLU A 256 4.67 -3.47 0.69
CA GLU A 256 5.92 -3.34 1.44
C GLU A 256 7.01 -2.63 0.61
N VAL A 257 8.21 -2.48 1.20
CA VAL A 257 9.34 -1.75 0.56
C VAL A 257 9.87 -2.42 -0.73
N GLU A 258 9.54 -3.66 -1.03
CA GLU A 258 9.90 -4.35 -2.26
C GLU A 258 8.66 -4.58 -3.13
N ILE A 259 8.36 -3.68 -4.10
CA ILE A 259 7.30 -3.91 -5.10
C ILE A 259 7.64 -5.19 -5.87
N ILE A 260 8.89 -5.27 -6.35
CA ILE A 260 9.44 -6.47 -6.98
C ILE A 260 10.67 -6.93 -6.19
N SER A 261 10.63 -8.18 -5.73
CA SER A 261 11.77 -8.84 -5.07
C SER A 261 12.38 -9.89 -6.00
N SER A 262 13.45 -9.51 -6.73
CA SER A 262 14.21 -10.45 -7.56
C SER A 262 15.20 -11.23 -6.72
N LYS A 263 14.96 -12.55 -6.54
CA LYS A 263 15.80 -13.47 -5.76
C LYS A 263 16.45 -14.54 -6.64
N SER A 264 16.82 -14.18 -7.88
CA SER A 264 17.51 -15.05 -8.83
C SER A 264 18.15 -14.21 -9.94
N GLY A 265 19.04 -14.83 -10.72
CA GLY A 265 19.79 -14.13 -11.77
C GLY A 265 19.18 -14.21 -13.17
N LYS A 266 19.76 -13.42 -14.08
CA LYS A 266 19.47 -13.32 -15.52
C LYS A 266 18.02 -13.01 -15.83
N ASN A 267 17.31 -12.29 -14.93
CA ASN A 267 15.98 -11.77 -15.20
C ASN A 267 16.08 -10.46 -16.00
N VAL A 268 15.05 -10.19 -16.78
CA VAL A 268 14.93 -8.94 -17.55
C VAL A 268 13.66 -8.22 -17.09
N PHE A 269 13.81 -6.96 -16.69
CA PHE A 269 12.70 -6.06 -16.34
C PHE A 269 12.75 -4.88 -17.30
N ARG A 270 11.78 -4.78 -18.22
CA ARG A 270 11.79 -3.72 -19.22
C ARG A 270 10.41 -3.17 -19.56
N ASN A 271 10.38 -1.90 -19.95
CA ASN A 271 9.17 -1.19 -20.36
C ASN A 271 8.00 -1.28 -19.37
N ASN A 272 8.27 -1.54 -18.08
CA ASN A 272 7.23 -1.52 -17.06
C ASN A 272 7.03 -0.07 -16.57
N THR A 273 5.78 0.26 -16.23
CA THR A 273 5.44 1.54 -15.58
C THR A 273 5.03 1.29 -14.13
N PHE A 274 5.66 2.02 -13.20
CA PHE A 274 5.31 2.04 -11.79
C PHE A 274 4.69 3.40 -11.48
N SER A 275 3.41 3.41 -11.12
CA SER A 275 2.64 4.63 -10.88
C SER A 275 2.27 4.73 -9.41
N LYS A 276 2.79 5.75 -8.72
CA LYS A 276 2.48 6.05 -7.31
C LYS A 276 2.62 4.82 -6.39
N SER A 277 3.51 3.90 -6.73
CA SER A 277 3.77 2.67 -5.99
C SER A 277 4.90 2.89 -4.99
N ARG A 278 4.67 2.57 -3.73
CA ARG A 278 5.64 2.69 -2.65
C ARG A 278 6.63 1.52 -2.69
N GLY A 279 7.90 1.79 -2.41
CA GLY A 279 8.95 0.78 -2.46
C GLY A 279 9.69 0.75 -3.79
N THR A 280 10.45 -0.32 -4.03
CA THR A 280 11.43 -0.42 -5.12
C THR A 280 11.32 -1.70 -5.93
N LEU A 281 11.88 -1.69 -7.14
CA LEU A 281 12.36 -2.89 -7.81
C LEU A 281 13.71 -3.26 -7.21
N THR A 282 13.74 -4.33 -6.41
CA THR A 282 14.92 -4.77 -5.66
C THR A 282 15.57 -5.99 -6.29
N LEU A 283 16.85 -5.87 -6.66
CA LEU A 283 17.70 -6.99 -7.07
C LEU A 283 18.25 -7.70 -5.84
N ARG A 284 17.34 -8.30 -5.06
CA ARG A 284 17.61 -8.86 -3.73
C ARG A 284 18.71 -9.92 -3.73
N HIS A 285 18.67 -10.81 -4.72
CA HIS A 285 19.66 -11.85 -4.95
C HIS A 285 19.80 -12.16 -6.45
N GLY A 286 20.90 -12.84 -6.82
CA GLY A 286 21.16 -13.24 -8.19
C GLY A 286 21.88 -12.19 -9.01
N ASN A 287 22.68 -12.67 -9.94
CA ASN A 287 23.55 -11.86 -10.76
C ASN A 287 23.00 -11.69 -12.18
N ASP A 288 23.62 -10.82 -12.97
CA ASP A 288 23.38 -10.66 -14.40
C ASP A 288 21.95 -10.25 -14.75
N ASN A 289 21.22 -9.52 -13.88
CA ASN A 289 19.90 -9.01 -14.19
C ASN A 289 19.99 -7.73 -15.04
N LEU A 290 19.01 -7.53 -15.92
CA LEU A 290 18.87 -6.35 -16.76
C LEU A 290 17.60 -5.58 -16.37
N ILE A 291 17.77 -4.31 -16.01
CA ILE A 291 16.67 -3.37 -15.77
C ILE A 291 16.80 -2.26 -16.80
N GLU A 292 15.89 -2.22 -17.76
CA GLU A 292 15.98 -1.25 -18.85
C GLU A 292 14.64 -0.63 -19.24
N ARG A 293 14.66 0.66 -19.58
CA ARG A 293 13.52 1.36 -20.18
C ARG A 293 12.24 1.32 -19.33
N ASN A 294 12.36 1.15 -18.01
CA ASN A 294 11.22 1.24 -17.10
C ASN A 294 10.97 2.72 -16.73
N VAL A 295 9.71 3.01 -16.39
CA VAL A 295 9.26 4.35 -16.01
C VAL A 295 8.66 4.31 -14.61
N PHE A 296 9.17 5.14 -13.71
CA PHE A 296 8.71 5.29 -12.32
C PHE A 296 8.15 6.70 -12.14
N LEU A 297 6.86 6.79 -11.84
CA LEU A 297 6.11 8.03 -11.65
C LEU A 297 5.60 8.12 -10.21
N GLY A 298 6.36 8.75 -9.33
CA GLY A 298 6.03 8.86 -7.90
C GLY A 298 4.89 9.83 -7.61
N GLY A 299 4.80 10.91 -8.40
CA GLY A 299 3.77 11.93 -8.20
C GLY A 299 3.83 12.62 -6.84
N GLY A 300 4.99 12.57 -6.16
CA GLY A 300 5.16 13.10 -4.80
C GLY A 300 4.52 12.25 -3.70
N VAL A 301 4.03 11.05 -4.01
CA VAL A 301 3.52 10.10 -3.01
C VAL A 301 4.68 9.60 -2.16
N ASP A 302 4.50 9.60 -0.85
CA ASP A 302 5.52 9.22 0.10
C ASP A 302 6.01 7.76 -0.10
N HIS A 303 7.28 7.49 0.17
CA HIS A 303 7.94 6.20 0.00
C HIS A 303 7.99 5.61 -1.42
N THR A 304 7.63 6.37 -2.46
CA THR A 304 7.82 5.90 -3.84
C THR A 304 9.31 5.82 -4.15
N GLY A 305 9.78 4.66 -4.63
CA GLY A 305 11.18 4.38 -4.91
C GLY A 305 11.44 3.92 -6.35
N GLY A 306 12.70 3.74 -6.68
CA GLY A 306 13.13 3.27 -7.99
C GLY A 306 13.82 1.90 -7.92
N PHE A 307 15.14 1.90 -7.92
CA PHE A 307 15.94 0.66 -7.97
C PHE A 307 16.78 0.47 -6.72
N ARG A 308 16.83 -0.78 -6.25
CA ARG A 308 17.77 -1.22 -5.23
C ARG A 308 18.72 -2.24 -5.81
N VAL A 309 19.97 -1.84 -6.01
CA VAL A 309 21.03 -2.62 -6.69
C VAL A 309 21.85 -3.37 -5.66
N ILE A 310 21.88 -4.69 -5.78
CA ILE A 310 22.62 -5.62 -4.93
C ILE A 310 23.21 -6.70 -5.87
N ASN A 311 24.27 -7.39 -5.44
CA ASN A 311 24.93 -8.49 -6.16
C ASN A 311 25.69 -8.03 -7.42
N ALA A 312 26.28 -8.98 -8.14
CA ALA A 312 27.23 -8.69 -9.21
C ALA A 312 26.61 -8.63 -10.61
N ARG A 313 27.25 -7.93 -11.51
CA ARG A 313 26.98 -7.84 -12.96
C ARG A 313 25.54 -7.44 -13.28
N GLN A 314 25.01 -6.48 -12.51
CA GLN A 314 23.72 -5.87 -12.79
C GLN A 314 23.87 -4.80 -13.88
N THR A 315 22.90 -4.74 -14.78
CA THR A 315 22.80 -3.68 -15.78
C THR A 315 21.51 -2.89 -15.57
N VAL A 316 21.64 -1.60 -15.24
CA VAL A 316 20.51 -0.68 -15.00
C VAL A 316 20.65 0.47 -15.99
N ARG A 317 19.82 0.50 -17.03
CA ARG A 317 20.00 1.47 -18.12
C ARG A 317 18.70 2.01 -18.70
N ASP A 318 18.79 3.22 -19.22
CA ASP A 318 17.74 3.84 -20.01
C ASP A 318 16.40 3.98 -19.24
N ASN A 319 16.44 4.01 -17.90
CA ASN A 319 15.24 4.11 -17.09
C ASN A 319 14.92 5.58 -16.75
N TYR A 320 13.64 5.85 -16.50
CA TYR A 320 13.15 7.17 -16.15
C TYR A 320 12.45 7.15 -14.78
N MET A 321 12.80 8.09 -13.94
CA MET A 321 12.26 8.28 -12.58
C MET A 321 11.85 9.73 -12.40
N GLU A 322 10.60 9.97 -11.96
CA GLU A 322 10.09 11.34 -11.73
C GLU A 322 9.28 11.41 -10.43
N GLY A 323 9.64 12.35 -9.55
CA GLY A 323 8.89 12.67 -8.34
C GLY A 323 8.88 11.57 -7.29
N LEU A 324 9.96 10.80 -7.19
CA LEU A 324 10.13 9.75 -6.18
C LEU A 324 10.61 10.36 -4.85
N THR A 325 10.01 9.93 -3.75
CA THR A 325 10.24 10.49 -2.41
C THR A 325 10.76 9.46 -1.39
N GLY A 326 10.92 8.22 -1.82
CA GLY A 326 11.34 7.12 -0.94
C GLY A 326 12.63 7.40 -0.18
N SER A 327 12.74 6.85 0.99
CA SER A 327 13.90 7.02 1.87
C SER A 327 14.50 5.69 2.28
N ARG A 328 15.67 5.72 2.91
CA ARG A 328 16.41 4.52 3.30
C ARG A 328 16.61 3.62 2.06
N PHE A 329 16.39 2.32 2.19
CA PHE A 329 16.49 1.37 1.06
C PHE A 329 15.40 1.52 0.00
N GLY A 330 14.44 2.42 0.20
CA GLY A 330 13.39 2.78 -0.74
C GLY A 330 13.71 4.01 -1.61
N GLY A 331 14.95 4.49 -1.66
CA GLY A 331 15.34 5.65 -2.47
C GLY A 331 15.16 5.46 -3.98
N ALA A 332 15.33 6.55 -4.74
CA ALA A 332 15.19 6.52 -6.19
C ALA A 332 16.24 5.61 -6.86
N LEU A 333 17.49 5.66 -6.40
CA LEU A 333 18.56 4.75 -6.80
C LEU A 333 19.38 4.40 -5.56
N VAL A 334 19.39 3.14 -5.19
CA VAL A 334 20.10 2.65 -4.01
C VAL A 334 21.11 1.60 -4.44
N VAL A 335 22.39 1.85 -4.25
CA VAL A 335 23.48 0.89 -4.45
C VAL A 335 23.96 0.43 -3.07
N MET A 336 23.77 -0.86 -2.79
CA MET A 336 24.04 -1.42 -1.46
C MET A 336 25.49 -1.83 -1.27
N ASN A 337 25.95 -1.75 -0.02
CA ASN A 337 27.10 -2.56 0.40
C ASN A 337 26.70 -4.03 0.52
N GLY A 338 27.67 -4.91 0.32
CA GLY A 338 27.48 -6.36 0.44
C GLY A 338 28.20 -6.97 1.65
N VAL A 339 27.86 -8.22 1.94
CA VAL A 339 28.51 -9.05 2.96
C VAL A 339 29.63 -9.83 2.30
N PRO A 340 30.91 -9.60 2.66
CA PRO A 340 32.04 -10.33 2.07
C PRO A 340 31.94 -11.84 2.36
N ASN A 341 31.90 -12.68 1.33
CA ASN A 341 31.79 -14.13 1.46
C ASN A 341 30.58 -14.59 2.30
N GLY A 342 29.49 -13.81 2.25
CA GLY A 342 28.29 -14.04 3.06
C GLY A 342 27.54 -15.32 2.70
N PRO A 343 26.69 -15.81 3.61
CA PRO A 343 25.81 -16.94 3.33
C PRO A 343 24.76 -16.59 2.27
N ILE A 344 24.15 -17.61 1.65
CA ILE A 344 23.26 -17.50 0.49
C ILE A 344 22.04 -16.59 0.71
N ASN A 345 21.66 -16.33 1.94
CA ASN A 345 20.51 -15.48 2.31
C ASN A 345 20.91 -14.03 2.64
N ARG A 346 22.21 -13.67 2.53
CA ARG A 346 22.70 -12.31 2.70
C ARG A 346 22.91 -11.62 1.35
N TYR A 347 23.25 -10.35 1.36
CA TYR A 347 23.51 -9.55 0.16
C TYR A 347 24.93 -9.81 -0.35
N ASP A 348 25.06 -10.37 -1.54
CA ASP A 348 26.37 -10.44 -2.19
C ASP A 348 26.80 -9.02 -2.62
N PRO A 349 28.12 -8.71 -2.64
CA PRO A 349 28.61 -7.38 -3.02
C PRO A 349 28.24 -6.98 -4.46
N VAL A 350 28.08 -5.67 -4.69
CA VAL A 350 27.93 -5.09 -6.03
C VAL A 350 29.29 -5.06 -6.72
N ILE A 351 29.44 -5.86 -7.76
CA ILE A 351 30.69 -6.01 -8.53
C ILE A 351 30.36 -6.04 -10.01
N ASP A 352 31.22 -5.48 -10.87
CA ASP A 352 31.10 -5.51 -12.34
C ASP A 352 29.75 -5.01 -12.87
N SER A 353 29.14 -4.04 -12.20
CA SER A 353 27.77 -3.56 -12.53
C SER A 353 27.80 -2.24 -13.29
N VAL A 354 26.77 -1.98 -14.08
CA VAL A 354 26.68 -0.78 -14.93
C VAL A 354 25.36 -0.09 -14.70
N MET A 355 25.38 1.22 -14.41
CA MET A 355 24.22 2.10 -14.31
C MET A 355 24.38 3.23 -15.31
N THR A 356 23.64 3.22 -16.41
CA THR A 356 23.87 4.17 -17.50
C THR A 356 22.59 4.72 -18.12
N ASN A 357 22.64 5.97 -18.59
CA ASN A 357 21.53 6.65 -19.26
C ASN A 357 20.22 6.64 -18.46
N ASN A 358 20.26 6.71 -17.13
CA ASN A 358 19.06 6.84 -16.32
C ASN A 358 18.76 8.32 -16.06
N SER A 359 17.48 8.70 -16.10
CA SER A 359 17.00 10.04 -15.69
C SER A 359 16.35 9.98 -14.32
N LEU A 360 16.81 10.84 -13.40
CA LEU A 360 16.26 11.04 -12.06
C LEU A 360 15.80 12.50 -11.96
N ILE A 361 14.49 12.72 -12.10
CA ILE A 361 13.90 14.05 -12.15
C ILE A 361 13.08 14.27 -10.88
N ASP A 362 13.38 15.33 -10.12
CA ASP A 362 12.74 15.66 -8.84
C ASP A 362 12.60 14.44 -7.92
N SER A 363 13.60 13.55 -7.95
CA SER A 363 13.62 12.30 -7.21
C SER A 363 14.64 12.33 -6.09
N ASP A 364 14.22 11.90 -4.90
CA ASP A 364 15.03 11.94 -3.69
C ASP A 364 15.85 10.67 -3.46
N ASN A 365 16.89 10.80 -2.64
CA ASN A 365 17.63 9.71 -2.06
C ASN A 365 18.33 8.79 -3.09
N ILE A 366 19.34 9.35 -3.74
CA ILE A 366 20.36 8.57 -4.43
C ILE A 366 21.36 8.12 -3.36
N GLN A 367 21.47 6.83 -3.11
CA GLN A 367 22.25 6.28 -2.01
C GLN A 367 23.32 5.34 -2.54
N LEU A 368 24.57 5.61 -2.20
CA LEU A 368 25.72 4.78 -2.58
C LEU A 368 26.40 4.21 -1.33
N GLY A 369 26.67 2.90 -1.35
CA GLY A 369 27.17 2.16 -0.19
C GLY A 369 26.12 1.99 0.91
N ALA A 370 24.83 2.03 0.54
CA ALA A 370 23.74 1.96 1.50
C ALA A 370 23.79 0.69 2.35
N GLY A 371 23.46 0.84 3.63
CA GLY A 371 23.49 -0.25 4.61
C GLY A 371 24.90 -0.68 5.01
N SER A 372 25.92 0.16 4.79
CA SER A 372 27.28 -0.08 5.31
C SER A 372 27.27 -0.24 6.82
N ASP A 373 27.74 -1.37 7.31
CA ASP A 373 27.91 -1.71 8.71
C ASP A 373 29.03 -2.76 8.88
N SER A 374 29.23 -3.26 10.07
CA SER A 374 30.26 -4.27 10.35
C SER A 374 30.06 -5.60 9.60
N GLU A 375 28.83 -5.96 9.21
CA GLU A 375 28.50 -7.14 8.41
C GLU A 375 28.55 -6.83 6.91
N ARG A 376 27.89 -5.75 6.47
CA ARG A 376 27.82 -5.28 5.08
C ARG A 376 29.00 -4.36 4.77
N SER A 377 30.21 -4.86 4.89
CA SER A 377 31.45 -4.09 4.85
C SER A 377 32.16 -4.09 3.47
N ALA A 378 31.51 -4.64 2.42
CA ALA A 378 32.04 -4.63 1.06
C ALA A 378 31.38 -3.54 0.20
N PRO A 379 32.07 -2.40 -0.06
CA PRO A 379 31.58 -1.37 -0.97
C PRO A 379 31.57 -1.87 -2.42
N PRO A 380 30.84 -1.20 -3.33
CA PRO A 380 30.83 -1.52 -4.76
C PRO A 380 32.23 -1.47 -5.38
N THR A 381 32.55 -2.46 -6.24
CA THR A 381 33.84 -2.52 -6.94
C THR A 381 33.64 -2.80 -8.43
N ASN A 382 34.64 -2.33 -9.26
CA ASN A 382 34.62 -2.47 -10.71
C ASN A 382 33.28 -2.13 -11.37
N THR A 383 32.57 -1.12 -10.83
CA THR A 383 31.23 -0.71 -11.21
C THR A 383 31.28 0.63 -11.92
N SER A 384 30.36 0.93 -12.83
CA SER A 384 30.31 2.22 -13.50
C SER A 384 28.94 2.91 -13.39
N MET A 385 28.98 4.24 -13.28
CA MET A 385 27.83 5.14 -13.42
C MET A 385 28.13 6.11 -14.54
N GLU A 386 27.44 5.97 -15.68
CA GLU A 386 27.76 6.71 -16.90
C GLU A 386 26.52 7.39 -17.50
N LYS A 387 26.68 8.64 -17.97
CA LYS A 387 25.63 9.37 -18.69
C LYS A 387 24.27 9.38 -17.99
N ASN A 388 24.24 9.34 -16.66
CA ASN A 388 23.02 9.52 -15.89
C ASN A 388 22.71 11.01 -15.76
N LEU A 389 21.42 11.36 -15.76
CA LEU A 389 20.92 12.72 -15.61
C LEU A 389 20.17 12.87 -14.28
N VAL A 390 20.62 13.79 -13.43
CA VAL A 390 19.96 14.11 -12.17
C VAL A 390 19.54 15.56 -12.18
N VAL A 391 18.23 15.83 -12.18
CA VAL A 391 17.69 17.19 -12.18
C VAL A 391 16.72 17.36 -11.02
N HIS A 392 16.96 18.36 -10.20
CA HIS A 392 16.09 18.70 -9.08
C HIS A 392 15.65 20.19 -9.18
N ALA A 393 14.37 20.44 -9.43
CA ALA A 393 13.82 21.78 -9.67
C ALA A 393 14.05 22.75 -8.51
N LYS A 394 14.07 22.25 -7.27
CA LYS A 394 14.35 23.06 -6.06
C LYS A 394 15.85 23.16 -5.72
N GLY A 395 16.73 22.70 -6.58
CA GLY A 395 18.17 22.77 -6.36
C GLY A 395 18.69 21.98 -5.15
N ARG A 396 18.00 20.90 -4.78
CA ARG A 396 18.31 20.12 -3.58
C ARG A 396 19.34 19.02 -3.91
N ASN A 397 20.33 18.83 -3.03
CA ASN A 397 21.21 17.66 -3.09
C ASN A 397 20.44 16.41 -2.63
N SER A 398 20.26 15.45 -3.53
CA SER A 398 19.57 14.19 -3.27
C SER A 398 20.51 13.01 -3.02
N MET A 399 21.84 13.23 -2.97
CA MET A 399 22.83 12.16 -2.82
C MET A 399 23.28 11.96 -1.38
N THR A 400 23.41 10.69 -0.98
CA THR A 400 24.03 10.28 0.27
C THR A 400 25.04 9.17 -0.02
N VAL A 401 26.23 9.26 0.56
CA VAL A 401 27.31 8.27 0.43
C VAL A 401 27.63 7.73 1.82
N TYR A 402 27.61 6.41 1.96
CA TYR A 402 27.76 5.73 3.25
C TYR A 402 29.11 5.02 3.41
N ASP A 403 29.87 4.82 2.32
CA ASP A 403 31.13 4.10 2.33
C ASP A 403 32.08 4.58 1.21
N ASP A 404 33.23 3.95 1.03
CA ASP A 404 34.18 4.24 -0.05
C ASP A 404 33.59 3.89 -1.43
N MET A 405 33.41 4.90 -2.27
CA MET A 405 32.90 4.76 -3.64
C MET A 405 34.02 4.80 -4.69
N SER A 406 35.28 4.65 -4.31
CA SER A 406 36.42 4.61 -5.24
C SER A 406 36.34 3.44 -6.25
N GLY A 407 35.56 2.40 -5.93
CA GLY A 407 35.31 1.27 -6.83
C GLY A 407 34.25 1.54 -7.90
N ILE A 408 33.64 2.74 -7.92
CA ILE A 408 32.68 3.18 -8.96
C ILE A 408 33.37 4.19 -9.89
N ALA A 409 33.42 3.87 -11.17
CA ALA A 409 33.86 4.80 -12.22
C ALA A 409 32.70 5.70 -12.64
N PHE A 410 32.81 7.01 -12.44
CA PHE A 410 31.84 8.00 -12.88
C PHE A 410 32.28 8.63 -14.19
N LYS A 411 31.40 8.65 -15.21
CA LYS A 411 31.72 9.20 -16.52
C LYS A 411 30.51 9.89 -17.16
N ASP A 412 30.72 11.10 -17.63
CA ASP A 412 29.72 11.88 -18.41
C ASP A 412 28.35 12.00 -17.72
N ASN A 413 28.27 11.93 -16.38
CA ASN A 413 27.02 12.16 -15.63
C ASN A 413 26.76 13.66 -15.55
N ILE A 414 25.49 14.06 -15.68
CA ILE A 414 25.07 15.46 -15.66
C ILE A 414 24.10 15.69 -14.51
N SER A 415 24.26 16.83 -13.82
CA SER A 415 23.26 17.28 -12.84
C SER A 415 23.05 18.80 -12.90
N ASN A 416 21.91 19.28 -12.41
CA ASN A 416 21.70 20.72 -12.26
C ASN A 416 22.09 21.29 -10.90
N VAL A 417 22.59 20.42 -10.01
CA VAL A 417 23.03 20.79 -8.65
C VAL A 417 24.29 20.02 -8.29
N ALA A 418 25.10 20.57 -7.41
CA ALA A 418 26.27 19.87 -6.86
C ALA A 418 25.79 18.75 -5.93
N LEU A 419 26.04 17.51 -6.30
CA LEU A 419 25.65 16.31 -5.55
C LEU A 419 26.77 15.92 -4.56
N ALA A 420 26.89 16.66 -3.47
CA ALA A 420 27.89 16.37 -2.44
C ALA A 420 27.62 15.02 -1.74
N PRO A 421 28.66 14.24 -1.37
CA PRO A 421 30.08 14.57 -1.45
C PRO A 421 30.74 14.29 -2.82
N LEU A 422 30.03 13.81 -3.84
CA LEU A 422 30.52 13.44 -5.16
C LEU A 422 30.29 14.53 -6.23
N ALA A 423 30.30 15.79 -5.85
CA ALA A 423 30.02 16.91 -6.78
C ALA A 423 30.98 16.95 -7.97
N ASP A 424 32.23 16.51 -7.81
CA ASP A 424 33.28 16.43 -8.86
C ASP A 424 33.05 15.28 -9.84
N LYS A 425 32.10 14.39 -9.59
CA LYS A 425 31.75 13.24 -10.43
C LYS A 425 30.60 13.51 -11.40
N PHE A 426 29.99 14.68 -11.31
CA PHE A 426 28.90 15.11 -12.16
C PHE A 426 29.24 16.44 -12.82
N ASP A 427 28.97 16.57 -14.11
CA ASP A 427 29.04 17.87 -14.80
C ASP A 427 27.80 18.70 -14.39
N VAL A 428 28.06 19.77 -13.61
CA VAL A 428 26.99 20.62 -13.09
C VAL A 428 26.67 21.72 -14.08
N GLN A 429 25.47 21.68 -14.67
CA GLN A 429 25.04 22.65 -15.67
C GLN A 429 23.55 23.02 -15.53
N ASP A 430 23.15 24.19 -16.07
CA ASP A 430 21.72 24.59 -16.08
C ASP A 430 20.92 23.75 -17.09
N VAL A 431 20.27 22.68 -16.62
CA VAL A 431 19.45 21.79 -17.44
C VAL A 431 18.01 22.28 -17.45
N LYS A 432 17.55 22.72 -18.62
CA LYS A 432 16.13 23.02 -18.84
C LYS A 432 15.40 21.77 -19.32
N LEU A 433 14.25 21.47 -18.72
CA LEU A 433 13.44 20.32 -19.09
C LEU A 433 12.18 20.75 -19.84
N LYS A 434 11.72 19.92 -20.78
CA LYS A 434 10.45 20.05 -21.49
C LYS A 434 9.73 18.72 -21.53
N ARG A 435 8.42 18.75 -21.25
CA ARG A 435 7.58 17.55 -21.34
C ARG A 435 7.32 17.19 -22.81
N ALA A 436 7.60 15.94 -23.15
CA ALA A 436 7.41 15.39 -24.49
C ALA A 436 6.01 14.76 -24.65
N SER A 437 5.69 14.31 -25.85
CA SER A 437 4.40 13.70 -26.19
C SER A 437 4.11 12.41 -25.42
N ASN A 438 5.15 11.68 -25.01
CA ASN A 438 5.01 10.50 -24.15
C ASN A 438 4.78 10.82 -22.66
N GLY A 439 4.63 12.11 -22.31
CA GLY A 439 4.38 12.55 -20.94
C GLY A 439 5.60 12.71 -20.07
N LEU A 440 6.82 12.38 -20.52
CA LEU A 440 8.05 12.46 -19.75
C LEU A 440 8.82 13.77 -19.98
N LEU A 441 9.61 14.19 -18.99
CA LEU A 441 10.47 15.38 -19.06
C LEU A 441 11.82 15.02 -19.65
N TYR A 442 12.25 15.73 -20.68
CA TYR A 442 13.56 15.57 -21.30
C TYR A 442 14.32 16.89 -21.38
N PRO A 443 15.66 16.85 -21.34
CA PRO A 443 16.46 18.04 -21.48
C PRO A 443 16.26 18.71 -22.85
N VAL A 444 16.24 20.04 -22.83
CA VAL A 444 16.24 20.91 -24.02
C VAL A 444 17.69 21.18 -24.42
N GLY A 445 17.99 21.10 -25.72
CA GLY A 445 19.34 21.30 -26.23
C GLY A 445 20.12 20.00 -26.36
N ASN A 446 21.46 20.14 -26.39
CA ASN A 446 22.37 19.02 -26.61
C ASN A 446 22.92 18.51 -25.26
N VAL A 447 22.09 17.76 -24.51
CA VAL A 447 22.46 17.09 -23.28
C VAL A 447 22.55 15.59 -23.58
N GLU A 448 23.74 15.01 -23.50
CA GLU A 448 24.03 13.63 -23.85
C GLU A 448 24.00 12.70 -22.64
N ALA A 449 23.02 12.88 -21.75
CA ALA A 449 22.81 12.06 -20.57
C ALA A 449 21.31 11.85 -20.29
N GLY A 450 21.01 10.80 -19.58
CA GLY A 450 19.64 10.44 -19.17
C GLY A 450 18.94 9.49 -20.14
N ALA A 451 17.71 9.15 -19.81
CA ALA A 451 16.89 8.20 -20.53
C ALA A 451 16.61 8.63 -21.98
N PRO A 452 16.56 7.70 -22.93
CA PRO A 452 16.33 8.02 -24.34
C PRO A 452 14.91 8.57 -24.58
N LYS A 453 14.80 9.47 -25.58
CA LYS A 453 13.52 10.17 -25.88
C LYS A 453 12.44 9.28 -26.51
N ASP A 454 12.79 8.07 -26.92
CA ASP A 454 11.89 7.07 -27.51
C ASP A 454 11.33 6.08 -26.48
N LEU A 455 11.39 6.40 -25.18
CA LEU A 455 10.77 5.57 -24.15
C LEU A 455 9.28 5.39 -24.41
N VAL A 456 8.86 4.15 -24.38
CA VAL A 456 7.43 3.79 -24.37
C VAL A 456 6.97 3.75 -22.93
N VAL A 457 5.96 4.56 -22.61
CA VAL A 457 5.31 4.55 -21.28
C VAL A 457 4.11 3.62 -21.37
N THR A 458 4.24 2.42 -20.83
CA THR A 458 3.11 1.48 -20.73
C THR A 458 1.98 2.13 -19.92
N GLN A 459 0.78 2.18 -20.49
CA GLN A 459 -0.40 2.80 -19.88
C GLN A 459 -1.29 1.76 -19.18
N ALA A 460 -2.05 2.19 -18.18
CA ALA A 460 -2.96 1.31 -17.45
C ALA A 460 -4.01 0.66 -18.37
N ASP A 461 -4.55 1.40 -19.33
CA ASP A 461 -5.57 0.93 -20.29
C ASP A 461 -5.03 -0.07 -21.35
N GLN A 462 -3.70 -0.13 -21.51
CA GLN A 462 -3.02 -1.10 -22.39
C GLN A 462 -2.70 -2.42 -21.67
N THR A 463 -3.01 -2.54 -20.40
CA THR A 463 -2.63 -3.67 -19.54
C THR A 463 -3.83 -4.29 -18.84
N GLY A 464 -3.69 -5.53 -18.40
CA GLY A 464 -4.75 -6.26 -17.73
C GLY A 464 -5.89 -6.68 -18.64
N ALA A 465 -6.90 -7.32 -18.08
CA ALA A 465 -8.10 -7.74 -18.77
C ALA A 465 -8.87 -6.50 -19.27
N SER A 466 -9.10 -6.42 -20.59
CA SER A 466 -9.70 -5.23 -21.23
C SER A 466 -11.18 -5.03 -20.88
N TYR A 467 -11.85 -6.09 -20.49
CA TYR A 467 -13.26 -6.07 -20.08
C TYR A 467 -13.47 -5.69 -18.61
N TYR A 468 -12.38 -5.56 -17.83
CA TYR A 468 -12.47 -5.29 -16.39
C TYR A 468 -11.99 -3.87 -16.06
N PRO A 469 -12.72 -3.11 -15.22
CA PRO A 469 -12.33 -1.76 -14.89
C PRO A 469 -11.01 -1.73 -14.11
N LYS A 470 -10.26 -0.66 -14.27
CA LYS A 470 -9.10 -0.36 -13.43
C LYS A 470 -9.58 0.19 -12.08
N ALA A 471 -8.79 -0.01 -11.04
CA ALA A 471 -9.13 0.46 -9.71
C ALA A 471 -9.30 1.99 -9.67
N GLY A 472 -10.38 2.45 -9.07
CA GLY A 472 -10.69 3.86 -8.86
C GLY A 472 -9.82 4.53 -7.80
N ALA A 473 -10.13 5.80 -7.51
CA ALA A 473 -9.60 6.50 -6.36
C ALA A 473 -10.35 6.07 -5.08
N LEU A 474 -9.70 6.30 -3.92
CA LEU A 474 -10.36 6.12 -2.63
C LEU A 474 -11.50 7.13 -2.47
N THR A 475 -12.56 6.73 -1.77
CA THR A 475 -13.67 7.63 -1.44
C THR A 475 -13.20 8.72 -0.46
N GLU A 476 -13.48 9.97 -0.78
CA GLU A 476 -13.15 11.10 0.08
C GLU A 476 -14.25 11.38 1.10
N PHE A 477 -13.86 11.83 2.30
CA PHE A 477 -14.81 12.25 3.33
C PHE A 477 -15.67 13.41 2.84
N GLY A 478 -16.99 13.29 2.95
CA GLY A 478 -17.93 14.34 2.56
C GLY A 478 -18.17 14.48 1.06
N SER A 479 -17.73 13.52 0.26
CA SER A 479 -17.97 13.50 -1.20
C SER A 479 -19.41 13.09 -1.56
N GLY A 480 -20.16 12.47 -0.62
CA GLY A 480 -21.51 11.99 -0.78
C GLY A 480 -22.59 12.99 -0.31
N GLN A 481 -23.72 12.47 0.12
CA GLN A 481 -24.86 13.27 0.60
C GLN A 481 -24.70 13.68 2.07
N THR A 482 -25.42 14.73 2.47
CA THR A 482 -25.49 15.15 3.87
C THR A 482 -26.83 14.77 4.49
N HIS A 483 -26.78 14.00 5.58
CA HIS A 483 -27.93 13.59 6.39
C HIS A 483 -27.96 14.40 7.67
N SER A 484 -29.00 15.21 7.88
CA SER A 484 -29.14 16.02 9.10
C SER A 484 -29.84 15.25 10.21
N VAL A 485 -29.23 15.25 11.40
CA VAL A 485 -29.77 14.60 12.62
C VAL A 485 -30.21 15.65 13.62
N LYS A 486 -31.44 15.60 14.07
CA LYS A 486 -31.93 16.45 15.15
C LYS A 486 -31.48 15.90 16.50
N PRO A 487 -31.33 16.78 17.53
CA PRO A 487 -31.11 16.35 18.88
C PRO A 487 -32.14 15.32 19.34
N GLY A 488 -31.71 14.25 19.94
CA GLY A 488 -32.53 13.16 20.41
C GLY A 488 -31.74 11.85 20.53
N GLU A 489 -32.35 10.88 21.14
CA GLU A 489 -31.80 9.56 21.44
C GLU A 489 -31.89 8.61 20.23
N GLY A 490 -30.89 7.79 20.00
CA GLY A 490 -30.93 6.65 19.09
C GLY A 490 -30.87 6.94 17.57
N ASN A 491 -30.82 8.21 17.15
CA ASN A 491 -30.88 8.54 15.72
C ASN A 491 -29.55 8.31 14.96
N LEU A 492 -28.40 8.55 15.59
CA LEU A 492 -27.09 8.53 14.93
C LEU A 492 -26.74 7.14 14.37
N ALA A 493 -26.88 6.10 15.18
CA ALA A 493 -26.56 4.73 14.76
C ALA A 493 -27.45 4.26 13.59
N LYS A 494 -28.73 4.62 13.58
CA LYS A 494 -29.64 4.29 12.50
C LYS A 494 -29.22 4.96 11.18
N ILE A 495 -28.91 6.24 11.21
CA ILE A 495 -28.51 7.00 10.02
C ILE A 495 -27.16 6.51 9.51
N ALA A 496 -26.23 6.14 10.37
CA ALA A 496 -24.95 5.56 9.98
C ALA A 496 -25.12 4.25 9.18
N VAL A 497 -26.10 3.41 9.51
CA VAL A 497 -26.42 2.20 8.75
C VAL A 497 -26.98 2.54 7.36
N GLU A 498 -27.85 3.57 7.28
CA GLU A 498 -28.52 3.98 6.04
C GLU A 498 -27.63 4.81 5.11
N ALA A 499 -26.60 5.47 5.65
CA ALA A 499 -25.64 6.28 4.91
C ALA A 499 -24.84 5.45 3.91
N LYS A 500 -24.36 6.11 2.84
CA LYS A 500 -23.51 5.53 1.80
C LYS A 500 -22.06 5.98 1.98
N ASP A 501 -21.19 5.32 1.26
CA ASP A 501 -19.78 5.66 1.24
C ASP A 501 -19.56 7.12 0.79
N GLY A 502 -18.79 7.88 1.56
CA GLY A 502 -18.55 9.32 1.37
C GLY A 502 -19.57 10.26 2.00
N ASP A 503 -20.66 9.76 2.58
CA ASP A 503 -21.70 10.61 3.15
C ASP A 503 -21.26 11.38 4.40
N THR A 504 -21.92 12.51 4.64
CA THR A 504 -21.79 13.31 5.87
C THR A 504 -23.03 13.18 6.73
N ILE A 505 -22.85 12.84 8.01
CA ILE A 505 -23.89 12.90 9.02
C ILE A 505 -23.69 14.20 9.81
N ARG A 506 -24.59 15.17 9.59
CA ARG A 506 -24.56 16.47 10.28
C ARG A 506 -25.43 16.46 11.50
N LEU A 507 -24.85 16.60 12.68
CA LEU A 507 -25.55 16.79 13.93
C LEU A 507 -25.95 18.27 14.04
N LEU A 508 -27.27 18.53 14.11
CA LEU A 508 -27.78 19.89 14.29
C LEU A 508 -27.50 20.40 15.72
N PRO A 509 -27.41 21.72 15.95
CA PRO A 509 -27.08 22.28 17.26
C PRO A 509 -27.93 21.70 18.39
N GLY A 510 -27.29 21.35 19.51
CA GLY A 510 -27.93 20.79 20.70
C GLY A 510 -27.28 19.49 21.17
N THR A 511 -27.90 18.81 22.14
CA THR A 511 -27.40 17.58 22.73
C THR A 511 -27.99 16.36 22.01
N HIS A 512 -27.10 15.49 21.54
CA HIS A 512 -27.43 14.19 20.95
C HIS A 512 -27.00 13.09 21.90
N ILE A 513 -27.77 12.02 21.97
CA ILE A 513 -27.44 10.84 22.78
C ILE A 513 -27.37 9.62 21.85
N ALA A 514 -26.25 8.92 21.85
CA ALA A 514 -26.08 7.65 21.17
C ALA A 514 -26.38 6.51 22.17
N ASP A 515 -27.54 5.88 22.02
CA ASP A 515 -27.99 4.75 22.83
C ASP A 515 -27.40 3.40 22.40
N ARG A 516 -26.67 3.39 21.26
CA ARG A 516 -26.01 2.24 20.67
C ARG A 516 -24.62 2.62 20.14
N VAL A 517 -23.77 1.62 20.01
CA VAL A 517 -22.50 1.77 19.28
C VAL A 517 -22.78 2.08 17.83
N VAL A 518 -22.13 3.09 17.29
CA VAL A 518 -22.19 3.47 15.87
C VAL A 518 -21.14 2.69 15.11
N SER A 519 -21.57 1.62 14.46
CA SER A 519 -20.67 0.79 13.63
C SER A 519 -20.56 1.36 12.22
N LEU A 520 -19.32 1.47 11.72
CA LEU A 520 -19.01 2.12 10.45
C LEU A 520 -18.21 1.15 9.57
N ASP A 521 -18.79 0.73 8.47
CA ASP A 521 -18.21 -0.17 7.45
C ASP A 521 -17.99 0.55 6.10
N LYS A 522 -17.99 1.88 6.12
CA LYS A 522 -17.81 2.77 4.95
C LYS A 522 -17.21 4.11 5.37
N THR A 523 -16.84 4.94 4.41
CA THR A 523 -16.26 6.27 4.64
C THR A 523 -17.33 7.26 5.06
N ILE A 524 -17.33 7.69 6.33
CA ILE A 524 -18.34 8.57 6.91
C ILE A 524 -17.68 9.78 7.58
N LYS A 525 -18.24 10.98 7.30
CA LYS A 525 -17.94 12.19 8.04
C LYS A 525 -19.05 12.48 9.05
N ILE A 526 -18.71 12.69 10.32
CA ILE A 526 -19.61 13.21 11.37
C ILE A 526 -19.30 14.69 11.59
N ASP A 527 -20.26 15.57 11.33
CA ASP A 527 -20.06 17.02 11.40
C ASP A 527 -20.98 17.63 12.46
N GLY A 528 -20.43 18.20 13.53
CA GLY A 528 -21.16 18.86 14.61
C GLY A 528 -21.36 20.36 14.40
N GLY A 529 -20.75 20.96 13.37
CA GLY A 529 -20.86 22.40 13.07
C GLY A 529 -20.39 23.31 14.20
N GLY A 530 -19.62 22.83 15.17
CA GLY A 530 -19.15 23.58 16.33
C GLY A 530 -20.20 23.84 17.41
N ALA A 531 -21.42 23.30 17.29
CA ALA A 531 -22.53 23.59 18.22
C ALA A 531 -23.31 22.33 18.69
N ALA A 532 -22.88 21.13 18.31
CA ALA A 532 -23.47 19.89 18.75
C ALA A 532 -22.62 19.24 19.86
N THR A 533 -23.32 18.69 20.87
CA THR A 533 -22.72 17.84 21.91
C THR A 533 -23.25 16.42 21.73
N LEU A 534 -22.36 15.44 21.74
CA LEU A 534 -22.69 14.03 21.62
C LEU A 534 -22.34 13.28 22.93
N LEU A 535 -23.36 12.79 23.59
CA LEU A 535 -23.29 11.88 24.72
C LEU A 535 -23.50 10.44 24.23
N TYR A 536 -23.08 9.46 25.01
CA TYR A 536 -23.34 8.06 24.67
C TYR A 536 -23.44 7.17 25.92
N GLU A 537 -24.27 6.12 25.80
CA GLU A 537 -24.67 5.25 26.92
C GLU A 537 -24.06 3.84 26.84
N ARG A 538 -23.03 3.65 26.02
CA ARG A 538 -22.37 2.37 25.80
C ARG A 538 -20.88 2.43 26.17
N SER A 539 -20.25 1.27 26.28
CA SER A 539 -18.80 1.19 26.53
C SER A 539 -17.94 1.64 25.34
N ALA A 540 -18.54 1.86 24.16
CA ALA A 540 -17.93 2.49 23.01
C ALA A 540 -18.95 3.36 22.28
N LEU A 541 -18.49 4.48 21.70
CA LEU A 541 -19.31 5.33 20.85
C LEU A 541 -19.23 4.88 19.39
N PHE A 542 -18.02 4.83 18.83
CA PHE A 542 -17.79 4.43 17.45
C PHE A 542 -17.00 3.12 17.38
N GLU A 543 -17.37 2.28 16.41
CA GLU A 543 -16.62 1.08 16.05
C GLU A 543 -16.36 1.05 14.55
N ILE A 544 -15.10 1.18 14.15
CA ILE A 544 -14.66 1.11 12.76
C ILE A 544 -14.57 -0.38 12.39
N GLN A 545 -15.40 -0.79 11.45
CA GLN A 545 -15.43 -2.13 10.86
C GLN A 545 -14.55 -2.20 9.60
N ASP A 546 -14.38 -3.39 9.05
CA ASP A 546 -13.68 -3.58 7.78
C ASP A 546 -14.35 -2.74 6.67
N GLY A 547 -13.58 -1.96 5.90
CA GLY A 547 -14.05 -0.95 4.95
C GLY A 547 -14.39 0.42 5.55
N GLY A 548 -14.48 0.54 6.89
CA GLY A 548 -14.85 1.77 7.57
C GLY A 548 -13.74 2.82 7.63
N ASN A 549 -14.09 4.08 7.38
CA ASN A 549 -13.26 5.26 7.62
C ASN A 549 -14.10 6.31 8.35
N LEU A 550 -13.49 7.03 9.29
CA LEU A 550 -14.20 8.00 10.13
C LEU A 550 -13.49 9.35 10.15
N ARG A 551 -14.26 10.42 9.84
CA ARG A 551 -13.86 11.80 10.14
C ARG A 551 -14.87 12.40 11.11
N ILE A 552 -14.39 12.99 12.20
CA ILE A 552 -15.19 13.77 13.17
C ILE A 552 -14.73 15.22 13.09
N GLU A 553 -15.67 16.15 12.97
CA GLU A 553 -15.34 17.55 12.86
C GLU A 553 -16.35 18.44 13.63
N GLY A 554 -15.80 19.39 14.41
CA GLY A 554 -16.60 20.43 15.08
C GLY A 554 -17.59 19.90 16.11
N LEU A 555 -17.20 18.93 16.93
CA LEU A 555 -18.08 18.22 17.84
C LEU A 555 -17.55 18.30 19.28
N LYS A 556 -18.44 18.34 20.26
CA LYS A 556 -18.13 18.06 21.67
C LYS A 556 -18.61 16.66 22.04
N ILE A 557 -17.73 15.81 22.53
CA ILE A 557 -18.03 14.44 22.93
C ILE A 557 -17.79 14.29 24.43
N SER A 558 -18.79 13.85 25.19
CA SER A 558 -18.67 13.62 26.64
C SER A 558 -18.99 12.17 26.99
N GLY A 559 -18.18 11.60 27.88
CA GLY A 559 -18.35 10.26 28.40
C GLY A 559 -19.22 10.17 29.67
N SER A 560 -19.85 11.28 30.12
CA SER A 560 -20.57 11.36 31.38
C SER A 560 -21.69 10.33 31.55
N GLU A 561 -22.35 9.94 30.44
CA GLU A 561 -23.48 9.00 30.44
C GLU A 561 -23.04 7.53 30.23
N THR A 562 -21.75 7.26 30.13
CA THR A 562 -21.24 5.90 29.90
C THR A 562 -21.33 5.04 31.16
N PRO A 563 -21.51 3.72 31.02
CA PRO A 563 -21.52 2.82 32.17
C PRO A 563 -20.13 2.75 32.83
N ASP A 564 -20.06 2.46 34.14
CA ASP A 564 -18.80 2.18 34.84
C ASP A 564 -18.27 0.77 34.43
N ASN A 565 -17.77 0.66 33.21
CA ASN A 565 -17.20 -0.55 32.67
C ASN A 565 -15.71 -0.39 32.40
N VAL A 566 -14.92 -1.38 32.85
CA VAL A 566 -13.50 -1.46 32.52
C VAL A 566 -13.34 -1.59 30.99
N GLY A 567 -12.52 -0.72 30.40
CA GLY A 567 -12.27 -0.72 28.96
C GLY A 567 -13.27 0.09 28.13
N ASN A 568 -13.93 1.08 28.75
CA ASN A 568 -14.64 2.10 27.99
C ASN A 568 -13.69 2.79 27.01
N VAL A 569 -14.22 3.10 25.83
CA VAL A 569 -13.46 3.74 24.77
C VAL A 569 -14.38 4.61 23.91
N VAL A 570 -13.90 5.75 23.42
CA VAL A 570 -14.72 6.55 22.50
C VAL A 570 -14.75 5.92 21.12
N ILE A 571 -13.59 5.63 20.56
CA ILE A 571 -13.45 5.05 19.21
C ILE A 571 -12.61 3.78 19.28
N ARG A 572 -13.12 2.70 18.77
CA ARG A 572 -12.37 1.45 18.64
C ARG A 572 -12.48 0.89 17.21
N THR A 573 -11.53 0.05 16.84
CA THR A 573 -11.68 -0.78 15.65
C THR A 573 -12.42 -2.07 15.99
N SER A 574 -12.87 -2.79 14.96
CA SER A 574 -13.40 -4.14 15.09
C SER A 574 -12.51 -5.03 15.95
N PRO A 575 -13.04 -5.87 16.83
CA PRO A 575 -12.24 -6.86 17.56
C PRO A 575 -11.73 -8.00 16.66
N TYR A 576 -12.19 -8.07 15.41
CA TYR A 576 -11.77 -9.02 14.41
C TYR A 576 -10.75 -8.41 13.46
N SER A 577 -9.98 -9.25 12.75
CA SER A 577 -9.06 -8.82 11.72
C SER A 577 -9.79 -8.02 10.63
N MET A 578 -9.17 -6.94 10.17
CA MET A 578 -9.68 -6.10 9.08
C MET A 578 -8.73 -6.24 7.87
N LEU A 579 -9.27 -6.43 6.70
CA LEU A 579 -8.52 -6.48 5.44
C LEU A 579 -8.25 -5.07 4.91
N ASP A 580 -9.25 -4.19 5.00
CA ASP A 580 -9.09 -2.79 4.63
C ASP A 580 -8.33 -2.00 5.68
N ASN A 581 -7.45 -1.14 5.20
CA ASN A 581 -6.84 -0.12 6.04
C ASN A 581 -7.86 1.00 6.27
N TYR A 582 -7.89 1.54 7.49
CA TYR A 582 -8.80 2.64 7.81
C TYR A 582 -8.07 3.98 7.89
N ARG A 583 -8.83 5.06 7.71
CA ARG A 583 -8.43 6.44 8.00
C ARG A 583 -9.28 6.96 9.15
N LEU A 584 -8.64 7.61 10.12
CA LEU A 584 -9.32 8.28 11.24
C LEU A 584 -8.86 9.72 11.31
N GLU A 585 -9.77 10.66 11.14
CA GLU A 585 -9.50 12.09 11.25
C GLU A 585 -10.41 12.73 12.30
N ILE A 586 -9.82 13.45 13.23
CA ILE A 586 -10.54 14.18 14.28
C ILE A 586 -10.06 15.61 14.25
N VAL A 587 -10.97 16.53 13.92
CA VAL A 587 -10.65 17.95 13.66
C VAL A 587 -11.60 18.84 14.46
N ASP A 588 -11.09 19.91 15.05
CA ASP A 588 -11.89 20.92 15.79
C ASP A 588 -12.88 20.31 16.80
N THR A 589 -12.46 19.27 17.54
CA THR A 589 -13.34 18.45 18.39
C THR A 589 -12.86 18.44 19.84
N GLU A 590 -13.80 18.49 20.81
CA GLU A 590 -13.52 18.43 22.25
C GLU A 590 -13.97 17.07 22.81
N PHE A 591 -13.14 16.50 23.70
CA PHE A 591 -13.46 15.28 24.47
C PHE A 591 -13.32 15.57 25.97
N GLU A 592 -14.34 15.22 26.74
CA GLU A 592 -14.34 15.45 28.18
C GLU A 592 -15.08 14.33 28.92
N ASP A 593 -14.95 14.30 30.25
CA ASP A 593 -15.63 13.37 31.16
C ASP A 593 -15.34 11.87 30.83
N LEU A 594 -14.10 11.56 30.45
CA LEU A 594 -13.68 10.20 30.15
C LEU A 594 -13.01 9.55 31.39
N ASP A 595 -13.66 9.72 32.56
CA ASP A 595 -13.13 9.35 33.85
C ASP A 595 -14.13 8.60 34.75
N VAL A 596 -15.28 8.21 34.25
CA VAL A 596 -16.33 7.44 34.97
C VAL A 596 -15.79 6.11 35.53
N ASN A 597 -14.69 5.60 34.94
CA ASN A 597 -13.93 4.47 35.45
C ASN A 597 -12.43 4.73 35.38
N HIS A 598 -11.61 3.77 35.80
CA HIS A 598 -10.17 3.94 35.93
C HIS A 598 -9.33 3.53 34.68
N SER A 599 -9.96 3.22 33.53
CA SER A 599 -9.29 2.75 32.31
C SER A 599 -10.06 3.15 31.05
N TYR A 600 -10.45 4.39 30.95
CA TYR A 600 -11.21 4.92 29.84
C TYR A 600 -10.24 5.45 28.77
N ASP A 601 -10.22 4.81 27.61
CA ASP A 601 -9.38 5.19 26.47
C ASP A 601 -10.15 6.07 25.47
N VAL A 602 -9.46 6.92 24.69
CA VAL A 602 -10.12 7.69 23.61
C VAL A 602 -10.15 6.86 22.32
N ILE A 603 -9.03 6.36 21.87
CA ILE A 603 -8.91 5.56 20.64
C ILE A 603 -8.15 4.27 20.96
N SER A 604 -8.69 3.12 20.54
CA SER A 604 -8.05 1.82 20.72
C SER A 604 -8.16 0.98 19.46
N ALA A 605 -7.01 0.71 18.84
CA ALA A 605 -6.91 -0.23 17.71
C ALA A 605 -6.78 -1.67 18.24
N ALA A 606 -7.55 -2.58 17.70
CA ALA A 606 -7.46 -4.01 18.00
C ALA A 606 -6.32 -4.67 17.21
N LYS A 607 -5.90 -5.85 17.61
CA LYS A 607 -4.94 -6.67 16.87
C LYS A 607 -5.50 -7.06 15.49
N GLY A 608 -4.66 -7.01 14.46
CA GLY A 608 -5.06 -7.35 13.09
C GLY A 608 -5.84 -6.23 12.38
N THR A 609 -5.79 -4.99 12.91
CA THR A 609 -6.36 -3.80 12.25
C THR A 609 -5.26 -2.79 11.96
N PHE A 610 -5.35 -2.06 10.85
CA PHE A 610 -4.29 -1.16 10.42
C PHE A 610 -4.85 0.16 9.90
N ALA A 611 -4.32 1.27 10.41
CA ALA A 611 -4.64 2.60 9.90
C ALA A 611 -3.64 3.05 8.85
N ASP A 612 -4.11 3.51 7.70
CA ASP A 612 -3.28 4.30 6.79
C ASP A 612 -2.90 5.63 7.45
N SER A 613 -3.85 6.24 8.17
CA SER A 613 -3.57 7.47 8.91
C SER A 613 -4.52 7.69 10.10
N ILE A 614 -3.96 8.26 11.16
CA ILE A 614 -4.70 8.82 12.30
C ILE A 614 -4.28 10.28 12.44
N LEU A 615 -5.24 11.19 12.31
CA LEU A 615 -5.06 12.64 12.46
C LEU A 615 -5.85 13.18 13.63
N LEU A 616 -5.17 13.87 14.54
CA LEU A 616 -5.77 14.73 15.58
C LEU A 616 -5.34 16.17 15.32
N GLU A 617 -6.25 17.01 14.88
CA GLU A 617 -5.95 18.40 14.53
C GLU A 617 -6.88 19.36 15.25
N ARG A 618 -6.32 20.33 15.99
CA ARG A 618 -7.08 21.31 16.81
C ARG A 618 -8.11 20.64 17.73
N VAL A 619 -7.70 19.50 18.36
CA VAL A 619 -8.53 18.82 19.33
C VAL A 619 -8.23 19.30 20.76
N LYS A 620 -9.25 19.24 21.63
CA LYS A 620 -9.08 19.40 23.06
C LYS A 620 -9.54 18.13 23.76
N ILE A 621 -8.65 17.51 24.50
CA ILE A 621 -8.92 16.26 25.20
C ILE A 621 -8.59 16.45 26.68
N SER A 622 -9.59 16.26 27.54
CA SER A 622 -9.40 16.41 28.99
C SER A 622 -10.05 15.28 29.78
N ASP A 623 -9.52 15.09 30.98
CA ASP A 623 -10.08 14.21 32.02
C ASP A 623 -10.27 12.76 31.55
N VAL A 624 -9.14 12.16 31.07
CA VAL A 624 -9.06 10.78 30.57
C VAL A 624 -8.30 9.92 31.58
N THR A 625 -8.90 8.87 32.07
CA THR A 625 -8.22 7.95 33.01
C THR A 625 -7.30 6.94 32.35
N GLY A 626 -7.56 6.60 31.08
CA GLY A 626 -6.75 5.70 30.25
C GLY A 626 -5.81 6.43 29.30
N HIS A 627 -5.66 5.90 28.09
CA HIS A 627 -4.80 6.41 27.03
C HIS A 627 -5.60 7.21 26.01
N VAL A 628 -4.95 8.19 25.32
CA VAL A 628 -5.58 8.83 24.17
C VAL A 628 -5.52 7.90 22.95
N LEU A 629 -4.35 7.34 22.63
CA LEU A 629 -4.16 6.44 21.49
C LEU A 629 -3.49 5.15 21.95
N ARG A 630 -4.21 4.04 21.84
CA ARG A 630 -3.70 2.69 22.09
C ARG A 630 -3.47 1.95 20.80
N LEU A 631 -2.22 1.93 20.34
CA LEU A 631 -1.75 1.30 19.10
C LEU A 631 -0.70 0.21 19.43
N ASP A 632 -0.85 -0.45 20.59
CA ASP A 632 0.12 -1.36 21.19
C ASP A 632 -0.37 -2.82 21.24
N ARG A 633 -1.42 -3.17 20.46
CA ARG A 633 -2.00 -4.52 20.49
C ARG A 633 -1.22 -5.55 19.69
N GLU A 634 -0.44 -5.12 18.72
CA GLU A 634 0.55 -5.98 18.05
C GLU A 634 1.75 -6.13 19.00
N THR A 635 2.03 -7.35 19.45
CA THR A 635 3.01 -7.59 20.53
C THR A 635 4.11 -8.56 20.13
N ASP A 636 4.12 -9.02 18.86
CA ASP A 636 5.15 -9.93 18.34
C ASP A 636 6.39 -9.17 17.82
N ASP A 637 7.42 -9.93 17.44
CA ASP A 637 8.68 -9.42 16.88
C ASP A 637 8.77 -9.55 15.36
N TYR A 638 7.63 -9.58 14.65
CA TYR A 638 7.58 -9.74 13.19
C TYR A 638 7.45 -8.42 12.43
N GLY A 639 7.63 -7.30 13.09
CA GLY A 639 7.54 -5.97 12.49
C GLY A 639 6.12 -5.52 12.19
N ILE A 640 5.11 -6.14 12.80
CA ILE A 640 3.69 -5.74 12.64
C ILE A 640 3.41 -4.53 13.53
N TYR A 641 2.58 -3.61 13.03
CA TYR A 641 2.17 -2.40 13.74
C TYR A 641 0.77 -1.97 13.32
N ALA A 642 0.18 -1.00 14.03
CA ALA A 642 -1.25 -0.67 13.90
C ALA A 642 -1.55 0.59 13.08
N SER A 643 -0.56 1.43 12.76
CA SER A 643 -0.79 2.67 12.00
C SER A 643 0.46 3.10 11.24
N GLU A 644 0.27 3.45 9.95
CA GLU A 644 1.36 4.02 9.13
C GLU A 644 1.70 5.44 9.55
N TYR A 645 0.70 6.34 9.58
CA TYR A 645 0.87 7.73 9.96
C TYR A 645 0.04 8.08 11.19
N LEU A 646 0.68 8.62 12.21
CA LEU A 646 0.05 9.24 13.36
C LEU A 646 0.45 10.71 13.40
N THR A 647 -0.52 11.62 13.25
CA THR A 647 -0.30 13.06 13.29
C THR A 647 -1.14 13.72 14.38
N ILE A 648 -0.49 14.49 15.25
CA ILE A 648 -1.14 15.32 16.26
C ILE A 648 -0.62 16.75 16.06
N THR A 649 -1.50 17.70 15.81
CA THR A 649 -1.09 19.09 15.57
C THR A 649 -2.07 20.08 16.18
N ASP A 650 -1.53 21.22 16.65
CA ASP A 650 -2.29 22.38 17.16
C ASP A 650 -3.34 22.00 18.25
N SER A 651 -3.01 21.04 19.13
CA SER A 651 -3.97 20.36 19.99
C SER A 651 -3.64 20.52 21.48
N GLU A 652 -4.65 20.39 22.34
CA GLU A 652 -4.53 20.56 23.79
C GLU A 652 -4.95 19.30 24.53
N PHE A 653 -4.08 18.82 25.44
CA PHE A 653 -4.33 17.62 26.26
C PHE A 653 -4.12 17.97 27.74
N SER A 654 -5.10 17.65 28.57
CA SER A 654 -5.01 17.90 30.01
C SER A 654 -5.60 16.77 30.86
N ASN A 655 -4.96 16.46 31.97
CA ASN A 655 -5.39 15.43 32.92
C ASN A 655 -5.55 14.04 32.24
N ILE A 656 -4.52 13.61 31.53
CA ILE A 656 -4.49 12.29 30.89
C ILE A 656 -3.75 11.30 31.77
N GLY A 657 -4.42 10.28 32.27
CA GLY A 657 -3.86 9.28 33.18
C GLY A 657 -2.84 8.35 32.49
N GLY A 658 -3.11 7.93 31.26
CA GLY A 658 -2.24 7.10 30.43
C GLY A 658 -1.30 7.90 29.53
N THR A 659 -0.88 7.28 28.42
CA THR A 659 -0.08 7.93 27.36
C THR A 659 -0.98 8.72 26.40
N ILE A 660 -0.42 9.72 25.74
CA ILE A 660 -1.02 10.32 24.54
C ILE A 660 -1.00 9.31 23.40
N ALA A 661 0.14 8.66 23.16
CA ALA A 661 0.23 7.58 22.19
C ALA A 661 1.09 6.44 22.77
N ASP A 662 0.56 5.24 22.68
CA ASP A 662 1.28 3.99 22.89
C ASP A 662 1.36 3.23 21.57
N VAL A 663 2.52 3.34 20.90
CA VAL A 663 2.79 2.76 19.59
C VAL A 663 3.75 1.59 19.76
N TYR A 664 3.43 0.45 19.17
CA TYR A 664 4.30 -0.72 19.21
C TYR A 664 4.53 -1.29 17.80
N ARG A 665 5.79 -1.51 17.48
CA ARG A 665 6.30 -2.31 16.37
C ARG A 665 7.52 -3.07 16.88
N GLY A 666 7.40 -4.39 17.01
CA GLY A 666 8.50 -5.25 17.46
C GLY A 666 9.39 -5.73 16.32
N GLY A 667 10.52 -6.33 16.71
CA GLY A 667 11.46 -6.98 15.80
C GLY A 667 12.37 -6.02 15.04
N THR A 668 13.25 -6.63 14.22
CA THR A 668 14.32 -5.96 13.47
C THR A 668 14.10 -6.00 11.95
N ASP A 669 12.91 -6.33 11.48
CA ASP A 669 12.60 -6.41 10.05
C ASP A 669 12.55 -5.01 9.43
N GLU A 670 13.31 -4.80 8.36
CA GLU A 670 13.39 -3.51 7.65
C GLU A 670 12.42 -3.40 6.46
N SER A 671 11.51 -4.36 6.29
CA SER A 671 10.59 -4.44 5.13
C SER A 671 9.32 -3.60 5.29
N THR A 672 9.27 -2.66 6.25
CA THR A 672 8.11 -1.79 6.49
C THR A 672 8.47 -0.32 6.36
N PHE A 673 7.50 0.53 6.01
CA PHE A 673 7.72 1.97 5.89
C PHE A 673 7.67 2.68 7.25
N GLY A 674 6.64 2.44 8.04
CA GLY A 674 6.36 3.09 9.33
C GLY A 674 6.60 2.18 10.56
N PRO A 675 6.10 2.61 11.71
CA PRO A 675 5.23 3.77 12.00
C PRO A 675 5.91 5.13 11.83
N HIS A 676 5.12 6.13 11.41
CA HIS A 676 5.50 7.54 11.34
C HIS A 676 4.72 8.32 12.38
N VAL A 677 5.38 9.03 13.28
CA VAL A 677 4.74 9.80 14.36
C VAL A 677 5.16 11.26 14.25
N THR A 678 4.19 12.14 14.02
CA THR A 678 4.39 13.60 13.97
C THR A 678 3.54 14.28 15.03
N VAL A 679 4.16 15.04 15.93
CA VAL A 679 3.47 15.81 16.99
C VAL A 679 4.00 17.24 16.96
N THR A 680 3.16 18.21 16.61
CA THR A 680 3.59 19.59 16.45
C THR A 680 2.65 20.57 17.14
N ASN A 681 3.20 21.69 17.64
CA ASN A 681 2.47 22.84 18.16
C ASN A 681 1.40 22.52 19.21
N SER A 682 1.57 21.46 19.97
CA SER A 682 0.54 20.95 20.88
C SER A 682 0.95 21.10 22.34
N SER A 683 -0.04 21.14 23.26
CA SER A 683 0.20 21.27 24.68
C SER A 683 -0.26 20.04 25.46
N PHE A 684 0.57 19.60 26.40
CA PHE A 684 0.39 18.40 27.22
C PHE A 684 0.54 18.75 28.70
N ASN A 685 -0.57 18.81 29.43
CA ASN A 685 -0.57 19.18 30.83
C ASN A 685 -1.07 18.04 31.72
N ASN A 686 -0.28 17.60 32.67
CA ASN A 686 -0.60 16.51 33.61
C ASN A 686 -0.89 15.18 32.88
N VAL A 687 0.14 14.64 32.19
CA VAL A 687 0.03 13.45 31.37
C VAL A 687 0.85 12.29 31.90
N GLY A 688 0.29 11.09 31.89
CA GLY A 688 0.99 9.82 32.17
C GLY A 688 1.07 9.47 33.65
N GLY A 689 0.42 10.24 34.53
CA GLY A 689 0.58 10.11 36.00
C GLY A 689 -0.11 8.92 36.65
N ASN A 690 -1.01 8.22 35.96
CA ASN A 690 -1.76 7.09 36.54
C ASN A 690 -0.85 5.89 36.81
N LYS A 691 -1.04 5.24 37.97
CA LYS A 691 -0.31 4.01 38.37
C LYS A 691 -0.55 2.84 37.40
N ARG A 692 -1.61 2.88 36.59
CA ARG A 692 -1.93 1.88 35.55
C ARG A 692 -1.19 2.12 34.26
N ASN A 693 -0.62 3.30 34.03
CA ASN A 693 0.26 3.56 32.92
C ASN A 693 1.56 2.76 33.06
N LYS A 694 1.58 1.56 32.47
CA LYS A 694 2.71 0.62 32.57
C LYS A 694 3.92 1.05 31.72
N SER A 695 3.73 1.89 30.72
CA SER A 695 4.84 2.45 29.92
C SER A 695 5.68 3.41 30.75
N GLY A 696 5.06 4.10 31.73
CA GLY A 696 5.69 5.13 32.53
C GLY A 696 6.00 6.43 31.76
N GLY A 697 5.54 6.56 30.51
CA GLY A 697 5.74 7.70 29.65
C GLY A 697 4.49 8.53 29.41
N SER A 698 4.66 9.76 28.90
CA SER A 698 3.58 10.53 28.27
C SER A 698 3.35 10.07 26.82
N PHE A 699 4.39 9.64 26.16
CA PHE A 699 4.40 8.91 24.90
C PHE A 699 5.26 7.66 25.07
N ARG A 700 4.87 6.57 24.41
CA ARG A 700 5.68 5.38 24.20
C ARG A 700 5.70 5.06 22.72
N LEU A 701 6.86 5.21 22.09
CA LEU A 701 7.06 5.02 20.65
C LEU A 701 8.08 3.90 20.46
N HIS A 702 7.59 2.66 20.48
CA HIS A 702 8.43 1.48 20.33
C HIS A 702 8.48 1.05 18.87
N GLY A 703 9.66 1.15 18.25
CA GLY A 703 9.90 0.77 16.86
C GLY A 703 9.40 1.76 15.80
N ALA A 704 9.08 3.01 16.19
CA ALA A 704 8.74 4.05 15.23
C ALA A 704 9.93 4.33 14.29
N GLN A 705 9.67 4.33 12.98
CA GLN A 705 10.72 4.55 11.97
C GLN A 705 11.01 6.04 11.76
N VAL A 706 9.97 6.88 11.87
CA VAL A 706 10.11 8.33 11.79
C VAL A 706 9.36 8.94 12.96
N THR A 707 10.03 9.80 13.71
CA THR A 707 9.47 10.53 14.84
C THR A 707 9.84 12.00 14.74
N LEU A 708 8.83 12.87 14.69
CA LEU A 708 9.00 14.31 14.79
C LEU A 708 8.14 14.87 15.92
N LEU A 709 8.77 15.41 16.97
CA LEU A 709 8.09 16.19 18.00
C LEU A 709 8.68 17.60 17.97
N GLU A 710 7.89 18.60 17.53
CA GLU A 710 8.39 19.95 17.34
C GLU A 710 7.42 21.01 17.87
N GLY A 711 7.96 22.01 18.58
CA GLY A 711 7.21 23.17 19.03
C GLY A 711 6.16 22.88 20.11
N ASN A 712 6.25 21.74 20.79
CA ASN A 712 5.28 21.33 21.79
C ASN A 712 5.59 21.86 23.18
N ARG A 713 4.56 21.94 24.04
CA ARG A 713 4.69 22.31 25.44
C ARG A 713 4.24 21.19 26.36
N PHE A 714 5.12 20.80 27.28
CA PHE A 714 4.87 19.75 28.29
C PHE A 714 4.91 20.38 29.71
N THR A 715 3.86 20.17 30.50
CA THR A 715 3.78 20.63 31.90
C THR A 715 3.31 19.47 32.77
N LYS A 716 4.06 19.12 33.80
CA LYS A 716 3.76 17.96 34.68
C LYS A 716 3.56 16.65 33.91
N ALA A 717 4.24 16.47 32.79
CA ALA A 717 4.16 15.27 31.96
C ALA A 717 5.27 14.27 32.34
N ARG A 718 4.98 12.97 32.19
CA ARG A 718 5.97 11.90 32.21
C ARG A 718 6.90 12.01 31.00
N PRO A 719 8.07 11.37 30.99
CA PRO A 719 8.99 11.44 29.87
C PRO A 719 8.36 10.90 28.57
N ILE A 720 8.81 11.43 27.42
CA ILE A 720 8.64 10.77 26.14
C ILE A 720 9.62 9.60 26.11
N ILE A 721 9.15 8.40 25.74
CA ILE A 721 9.97 7.18 25.63
C ILE A 721 9.98 6.76 24.16
N VAL A 722 11.16 6.71 23.56
CA VAL A 722 11.38 6.24 22.19
C VAL A 722 12.33 5.05 22.24
N ASP A 723 11.91 3.94 21.67
CA ASP A 723 12.71 2.74 21.53
C ASP A 723 12.97 2.46 20.04
N HIS A 724 14.20 2.60 19.60
CA HIS A 724 14.63 2.25 18.27
C HIS A 724 14.91 0.75 18.18
N THR A 725 14.26 0.06 17.26
CA THR A 725 14.34 -1.40 17.11
C THR A 725 14.97 -1.84 15.79
N VAL A 726 14.96 -0.98 14.76
CA VAL A 726 15.59 -1.27 13.46
C VAL A 726 16.47 -0.10 13.03
N GLY A 727 17.47 -0.40 12.21
CA GLY A 727 18.47 0.55 11.76
C GLY A 727 17.92 1.78 11.06
N GLU A 728 18.65 2.88 11.16
CA GLU A 728 18.38 4.20 10.55
C GLU A 728 17.01 4.84 10.90
N PRO A 729 16.54 4.78 12.17
CA PRO A 729 15.35 5.52 12.56
C PRO A 729 15.64 7.02 12.48
N LYS A 730 14.63 7.79 12.06
CA LYS A 730 14.72 9.26 11.98
C LYS A 730 13.93 9.88 13.13
N THR A 731 14.57 10.13 14.27
CA THR A 731 13.93 10.75 15.42
C THR A 731 14.45 12.17 15.64
N ARG A 732 13.53 13.13 15.65
CA ARG A 732 13.78 14.54 15.96
C ARG A 732 12.81 15.02 17.02
N ILE A 733 13.36 15.44 18.16
CA ILE A 733 12.61 16.07 19.27
C ILE A 733 13.22 17.45 19.46
N ILE A 734 12.61 18.45 18.83
CA ILE A 734 13.25 19.76 18.65
C ILE A 734 12.30 20.92 19.04
N SER A 735 12.89 21.97 19.59
CA SER A 735 12.17 23.23 19.90
C SER A 735 10.98 23.05 20.86
N ASN A 736 10.98 22.04 21.73
CA ASN A 736 9.91 21.81 22.70
C ASN A 736 10.20 22.51 24.04
N ASP A 737 9.12 22.88 24.76
CA ASP A 737 9.17 23.40 26.13
C ASP A 737 8.67 22.35 27.12
N PHE A 738 9.58 21.77 27.88
CA PHE A 738 9.23 20.72 28.86
C PHE A 738 8.68 21.26 30.18
N GLY A 739 8.72 22.58 30.43
CA GLY A 739 8.06 23.23 31.58
C GLY A 739 8.33 22.59 32.96
N GLY A 740 9.53 21.99 33.13
CA GLY A 740 9.90 21.22 34.32
C GLY A 740 9.40 19.78 34.30
N SER A 741 8.90 19.27 33.18
CA SER A 741 8.65 17.85 32.93
C SER A 741 9.95 17.07 32.74
N ALA A 742 9.88 15.74 32.78
CA ALA A 742 11.05 14.89 32.56
C ALA A 742 11.56 14.97 31.13
N ALA A 743 12.89 14.90 30.95
CA ALA A 743 13.53 14.85 29.63
C ALA A 743 13.10 13.60 28.82
N PRO A 744 13.10 13.69 27.48
CA PRO A 744 12.90 12.53 26.61
C PRO A 744 13.94 11.42 26.88
N ARG A 745 13.54 10.18 26.70
CA ARG A 745 14.41 9.01 26.81
C ARG A 745 14.40 8.25 25.49
N VAL A 746 15.54 8.23 24.81
CA VAL A 746 15.76 7.45 23.59
C VAL A 746 16.64 6.26 23.91
N ARG A 747 16.31 5.07 23.43
CA ARG A 747 17.07 3.84 23.62
C ARG A 747 17.28 3.15 22.27
N GLU A 748 18.54 2.80 21.97
CA GLU A 748 18.88 1.94 20.84
C GLU A 748 18.86 0.48 21.35
N LEU A 749 17.91 -0.34 20.85
CA LEU A 749 17.75 -1.71 21.37
C LEU A 749 18.56 -2.75 20.59
N ASN A 750 18.87 -2.49 19.31
CA ASN A 750 19.52 -3.45 18.42
C ASN A 750 20.68 -2.84 17.63
N SER A 751 21.24 -1.73 18.09
CA SER A 751 22.42 -1.07 17.53
C SER A 751 23.43 -0.80 18.62
N ASP A 752 24.71 -0.87 18.27
CA ASP A 752 25.82 -0.45 19.14
C ASP A 752 26.06 1.08 19.05
N GLU A 753 25.31 1.80 18.23
CA GLU A 753 25.41 3.25 18.10
C GLU A 753 24.80 3.96 19.31
N GLU A 754 25.51 4.98 19.79
CA GLU A 754 24.97 5.83 20.85
C GLU A 754 24.01 6.86 20.25
N ASN A 755 22.74 6.79 20.65
CA ASN A 755 21.68 7.79 20.46
C ASN A 755 21.66 8.47 19.07
N THR A 756 21.00 7.88 18.11
CA THR A 756 20.83 8.42 16.74
C THR A 756 19.79 9.54 16.66
N ALA A 757 19.07 9.86 17.73
CA ALA A 757 18.05 10.90 17.77
C ALA A 757 18.66 12.32 17.84
N ILE A 758 18.00 13.26 17.17
CA ILE A 758 18.33 14.69 17.23
C ILE A 758 17.46 15.33 18.32
N LEU A 759 18.12 15.81 19.39
CA LEU A 759 17.50 16.50 20.51
C LEU A 759 18.04 17.93 20.56
N GLU A 760 17.37 18.88 19.92
CA GLU A 760 17.88 20.23 19.74
C GLU A 760 16.87 21.31 20.16
N ASN A 761 17.39 22.43 20.68
CA ASN A 761 16.61 23.61 21.04
C ASN A 761 15.46 23.36 22.04
N ASN A 762 15.50 22.25 22.76
CA ASN A 762 14.55 21.99 23.82
C ASN A 762 14.89 22.79 25.08
N ARG A 763 13.89 23.09 25.92
CA ARG A 763 14.09 23.83 27.17
C ARG A 763 13.22 23.33 28.29
N GLY A 764 13.59 23.67 29.54
CA GLY A 764 12.78 23.38 30.72
C GLY A 764 12.76 21.91 31.17
N GLU A 765 13.68 21.10 30.71
CA GLU A 765 13.84 19.69 31.10
C GLU A 765 14.31 19.55 32.57
N LYS A 766 13.85 18.49 33.27
CA LYS A 766 14.29 18.10 34.61
C LYS A 766 15.06 16.81 34.62
#